data_3778d71836affc9bb9d5f70fda86a4ed
#
_entry.id   3778d71836affc9bb9d5f70fda86a4ed
#
_cell.length_a   1.000
_cell.length_b   1.000
_cell.length_c   1.000
_cell.angle_alpha   90.00
_cell.angle_beta   90.00
_cell.angle_gamma   90.00
#
_symmetry.space_group_name_H-M   'P 1'
#
loop_
_entity.id
_entity.type
_entity.pdbx_description
1 polymer ?
#
loop_
_entity_poly.entity_id
_entity_poly.type
_entity_poly.pdbx_seq_one_letter_code
_entity_poly.pdbx_strand_id
1 'polypeptide(L)'
;MKRTLLLLLLILSRFYVSYAQNNNVELNGYVFDEQENPISNANVYLKNSTYGTYTNQDGSFKLENIKKGEYTIVISEIGFIKKELKINIQSNENIEIKLQKEINSLSDVLISGEKETSYTTRKVSPSLKLDEEIINIPQNIQIITNDVLKDQATISIMENVTRNVSGAQMIEHWGNFARINMRGFRIPPFRNGMNVLSTWGPMAEDLALVDRIEVVKGPSAFMLSSGEPGGLYNVVTKKPTGNTGGEIGILTGSFSTLRATADIEGNLSEDNKLQYRFVGAASTKESHRDYEPENRYTIAPSIKYNFNDKTSVTAQYTYQYYKTKLIGSAYVFAPNEYADVDRDFTLSDPRLGPAVMKEHYGFINFKHQLNQNWNLTAQLSYINYEHEGSSLWLDSAFGVKENGDLLRSISIWDAKEEQKLGQVFINGKELTGDVSHTILGGLDYGNKNYIADWAQAVNIDTEDNPFNIYDPQPAAILPEFDRSTSLQQRASGIITSNYLSYYIQNQLGFLDDDLRLTLAGRYTEFESSAYGVPSDDKVFTPRVAVSYSILDNLIVYGMYDQTFLPEQGTNRIGEPFDPVTAEDIEGGLKFEFFDGNWNATATYFDIHKDKFLVTDPEDANYSIQVDTDITSRGFEFDTRGEITKGLNLILNYAYTNVEDADGNPIAGFSKHVTNGWLDYTFQTENLKGVGVSLGYQYLVDRSSWVWGADGQTDLPDYFRMDGALSWENDNFRVSLNLNNLLNEYLYSGADYGTYVYWQSEPGRNFRLSLNYKF
;
A
#
# COMPACT_ATOMS: atom_id res chain seq x y z
N MET A 1 -67.76 17.39 31.50
CA MET A 1 -66.31 17.83 31.49
C MET A 1 -65.52 17.59 30.22
N LYS A 2 -65.80 16.65 29.30
CA LYS A 2 -65.02 16.44 28.09
C LYS A 2 -65.40 17.36 26.88
N ARG A 3 -66.55 18.03 26.91
CA ARG A 3 -66.98 18.98 25.84
C ARG A 3 -66.54 20.41 26.08
N THR A 4 -66.23 20.80 27.29
CA THR A 4 -65.80 22.16 27.68
C THR A 4 -64.29 22.36 27.45
N LEU A 5 -63.49 21.27 27.49
CA LEU A 5 -62.02 21.31 27.20
C LEU A 5 -61.73 21.47 25.73
N LEU A 6 -62.59 20.94 24.85
CA LEU A 6 -62.41 21.03 23.39
C LEU A 6 -62.74 22.43 22.82
N LEU A 7 -63.67 23.15 23.50
CA LEU A 7 -64.02 24.54 23.13
C LEU A 7 -62.95 25.55 23.62
N LEU A 8 -62.24 25.26 24.73
CA LEU A 8 -61.14 26.11 25.22
C LEU A 8 -59.89 25.96 24.34
N LEU A 9 -59.61 24.76 23.78
CA LEU A 9 -58.54 24.53 22.83
C LEU A 9 -58.79 25.16 21.45
N LEU A 10 -60.04 25.28 21.02
CA LEU A 10 -60.42 25.97 19.77
C LEU A 10 -60.46 27.50 19.89
N ILE A 11 -60.61 28.05 21.09
CA ILE A 11 -60.54 29.50 21.34
C ILE A 11 -59.10 29.97 21.53
N LEU A 12 -58.20 29.13 22.05
CA LEU A 12 -56.75 29.42 22.16
C LEU A 12 -56.00 29.34 20.85
N SER A 13 -56.57 28.70 19.81
CA SER A 13 -55.96 28.63 18.48
C SER A 13 -56.20 29.87 17.59
N ARG A 14 -56.95 30.87 18.05
CA ARG A 14 -57.29 32.06 17.27
C ARG A 14 -56.53 33.34 17.62
N PHE A 15 -55.50 33.29 18.48
CA PHE A 15 -54.75 34.49 18.85
C PHE A 15 -53.23 34.34 18.70
N TYR A 16 -52.76 33.74 17.56
CA TYR A 16 -51.41 33.99 17.08
C TYR A 16 -51.42 34.21 15.58
N VAL A 17 -52.01 35.32 15.15
CA VAL A 17 -51.58 35.93 13.88
C VAL A 17 -50.33 36.74 14.23
N SER A 18 -49.20 36.04 14.28
CA SER A 18 -47.89 36.67 14.29
C SER A 18 -47.71 37.30 12.91
N TYR A 19 -47.64 38.60 12.83
CA TYR A 19 -47.12 39.31 11.69
C TYR A 19 -45.67 38.87 11.55
N ALA A 20 -45.39 37.85 10.74
CA ALA A 20 -44.05 37.56 10.28
C ALA A 20 -43.64 38.74 9.39
N GLN A 21 -42.89 39.68 9.96
CA GLN A 21 -42.10 40.58 9.13
C GLN A 21 -41.26 39.70 8.21
N ASN A 22 -41.47 39.87 6.91
CA ASN A 22 -40.72 39.16 5.90
C ASN A 22 -39.28 39.68 5.95
N ASN A 23 -38.45 39.07 6.78
CA ASN A 23 -37.04 39.42 6.98
C ASN A 23 -36.14 38.79 5.93
N ASN A 24 -36.69 38.34 4.80
CA ASN A 24 -35.97 37.71 3.73
C ASN A 24 -35.36 38.78 2.82
N VAL A 25 -34.15 38.53 2.39
CA VAL A 25 -33.36 39.36 1.46
C VAL A 25 -32.95 38.57 0.24
N GLU A 26 -32.48 39.27 -0.77
CA GLU A 26 -31.97 38.69 -2.02
C GLU A 26 -30.48 38.95 -2.12
N LEU A 27 -29.72 37.97 -2.57
CA LEU A 27 -28.34 38.09 -2.96
C LEU A 27 -28.23 37.92 -4.48
N ASN A 28 -27.81 38.97 -5.16
CA ASN A 28 -27.53 38.96 -6.58
C ASN A 28 -26.02 39.04 -6.80
N GLY A 29 -25.52 38.54 -7.92
CA GLY A 29 -24.11 38.72 -8.23
C GLY A 29 -23.73 38.25 -9.62
N TYR A 30 -22.44 38.38 -9.91
CA TYR A 30 -21.83 37.92 -11.14
C TYR A 30 -20.58 37.12 -10.84
N VAL A 31 -20.34 36.10 -11.64
CA VAL A 31 -19.14 35.27 -11.59
C VAL A 31 -18.36 35.44 -12.89
N PHE A 32 -17.09 35.83 -12.78
CA PHE A 32 -16.17 36.07 -13.88
C PHE A 32 -14.89 35.24 -13.73
N ASP A 33 -14.18 35.03 -14.83
CA ASP A 33 -12.78 34.60 -14.80
C ASP A 33 -11.82 35.77 -14.54
N GLU A 34 -10.52 35.51 -14.44
CA GLU A 34 -9.49 36.54 -14.22
C GLU A 34 -9.36 37.54 -15.40
N GLN A 35 -9.83 37.13 -16.59
CA GLN A 35 -9.85 37.95 -17.80
C GLN A 35 -11.19 38.70 -17.98
N GLU A 36 -12.05 38.69 -16.95
CA GLU A 36 -13.39 39.33 -16.95
C GLU A 36 -14.39 38.70 -17.92
N ASN A 37 -14.17 37.46 -18.38
CA ASN A 37 -15.20 36.74 -19.12
C ASN A 37 -16.23 36.16 -18.13
N PRO A 38 -17.54 36.21 -18.46
CA PRO A 38 -18.57 35.63 -17.59
C PRO A 38 -18.48 34.11 -17.58
N ILE A 39 -18.68 33.54 -16.40
CA ILE A 39 -18.72 32.09 -16.19
C ILE A 39 -20.19 31.66 -16.06
N SER A 40 -20.67 30.90 -17.04
CA SER A 40 -22.02 30.32 -17.05
C SER A 40 -22.05 28.97 -16.37
N ASN A 41 -23.21 28.56 -15.82
CA ASN A 41 -23.48 27.31 -15.15
C ASN A 41 -22.66 27.06 -13.87
N ALA A 42 -21.95 28.05 -13.34
CA ALA A 42 -21.29 27.92 -12.07
C ALA A 42 -22.32 27.70 -10.95
N ASN A 43 -22.11 26.68 -10.14
CA ASN A 43 -22.93 26.39 -8.98
C ASN A 43 -22.64 27.41 -7.86
N VAL A 44 -23.67 28.10 -7.36
CA VAL A 44 -23.58 29.13 -6.32
C VAL A 44 -24.53 28.76 -5.19
N TYR A 45 -23.99 28.49 -4.00
CA TYR A 45 -24.83 28.12 -2.84
C TYR A 45 -24.28 28.64 -1.52
N LEU A 46 -25.16 28.75 -0.53
CA LEU A 46 -24.79 29.07 0.85
C LEU A 46 -24.55 27.79 1.64
N LYS A 47 -23.32 27.59 2.12
CA LYS A 47 -22.87 26.39 2.84
C LYS A 47 -23.78 26.08 4.03
N ASN A 48 -24.15 24.80 4.21
CA ASN A 48 -25.04 24.33 5.26
C ASN A 48 -26.47 24.93 5.21
N SER A 49 -26.95 25.25 4.02
CA SER A 49 -28.32 25.79 3.80
C SER A 49 -28.94 25.18 2.55
N THR A 50 -30.23 25.46 2.34
CA THR A 50 -30.96 25.07 1.12
C THR A 50 -30.95 26.16 0.03
N TYR A 51 -30.15 27.22 0.21
CA TYR A 51 -30.07 28.33 -0.77
C TYR A 51 -28.99 28.04 -1.79
N GLY A 52 -29.37 27.77 -3.03
CA GLY A 52 -28.46 27.51 -4.17
C GLY A 52 -29.07 27.86 -5.49
N THR A 53 -28.26 28.17 -6.50
CA THR A 53 -28.60 28.50 -7.88
C THR A 53 -27.41 28.28 -8.80
N TYR A 54 -27.60 28.42 -10.11
CA TYR A 54 -26.54 28.42 -11.11
C TYR A 54 -26.41 29.77 -11.77
N THR A 55 -25.23 30.12 -12.30
CA THR A 55 -25.03 31.34 -13.08
C THR A 55 -25.63 31.20 -14.48
N ASN A 56 -26.20 32.30 -14.98
CA ASN A 56 -26.72 32.43 -16.36
C ASN A 56 -25.54 32.58 -17.36
N GLN A 57 -25.86 32.65 -18.66
CA GLN A 57 -24.88 32.82 -19.75
C GLN A 57 -24.04 34.11 -19.62
N ASP A 58 -24.55 35.13 -18.96
CA ASP A 58 -23.85 36.39 -18.68
C ASP A 58 -23.10 36.38 -17.31
N GLY A 59 -23.00 35.20 -16.67
CA GLY A 59 -22.36 35.03 -15.35
C GLY A 59 -23.21 35.51 -14.18
N SER A 60 -24.44 36.04 -14.40
CA SER A 60 -25.30 36.52 -13.33
C SER A 60 -25.95 35.41 -12.54
N PHE A 61 -26.16 35.60 -11.23
CA PHE A 61 -26.92 34.69 -10.37
C PHE A 61 -27.82 35.46 -9.42
N LYS A 62 -28.87 34.78 -8.91
CA LYS A 62 -29.80 35.30 -7.93
C LYS A 62 -30.15 34.22 -6.92
N LEU A 63 -29.96 34.52 -5.63
CA LEU A 63 -30.47 33.73 -4.51
C LEU A 63 -31.57 34.54 -3.82
N GLU A 64 -32.75 33.95 -3.67
CA GLU A 64 -33.95 34.58 -3.15
C GLU A 64 -34.35 34.03 -1.78
N ASN A 65 -35.11 34.85 -1.03
CA ASN A 65 -35.70 34.45 0.23
C ASN A 65 -34.71 34.05 1.32
N ILE A 66 -33.49 34.59 1.31
CA ILE A 66 -32.44 34.33 2.29
C ILE A 66 -32.81 35.02 3.62
N LYS A 67 -32.67 34.31 4.73
CA LYS A 67 -32.74 34.90 6.05
C LYS A 67 -31.50 35.76 6.31
N LYS A 68 -31.66 36.91 6.96
CA LYS A 68 -30.52 37.75 7.35
C LYS A 68 -29.60 36.98 8.28
N GLY A 69 -28.28 37.03 8.01
CA GLY A 69 -27.28 36.30 8.79
C GLY A 69 -25.91 36.26 8.16
N GLU A 70 -25.00 35.62 8.85
CA GLU A 70 -23.65 35.33 8.33
C GLU A 70 -23.69 33.96 7.62
N TYR A 71 -23.13 33.93 6.41
CA TYR A 71 -23.06 32.75 5.58
C TYR A 71 -21.68 32.61 4.96
N THR A 72 -21.36 31.40 4.52
CA THR A 72 -20.25 31.16 3.59
C THR A 72 -20.87 30.84 2.23
N ILE A 73 -20.68 31.73 1.25
CA ILE A 73 -21.06 31.48 -0.12
C ILE A 73 -19.97 30.65 -0.80
N VAL A 74 -20.38 29.62 -1.52
CA VAL A 74 -19.51 28.70 -2.25
C VAL A 74 -19.84 28.81 -3.72
N ILE A 75 -18.81 28.96 -4.55
CA ILE A 75 -18.93 29.02 -6.00
C ILE A 75 -17.99 27.98 -6.61
N SER A 76 -18.52 27.13 -7.48
CA SER A 76 -17.76 26.10 -8.16
C SER A 76 -18.20 25.95 -9.60
N GLU A 77 -17.25 25.72 -10.51
CA GLU A 77 -17.47 25.42 -11.93
C GLU A 77 -16.31 24.56 -12.43
N ILE A 78 -16.60 23.66 -13.37
CA ILE A 78 -15.59 22.78 -13.96
C ILE A 78 -14.49 23.61 -14.64
N GLY A 79 -13.22 23.32 -14.32
CA GLY A 79 -12.07 24.05 -14.84
C GLY A 79 -11.74 25.35 -14.08
N PHE A 80 -12.36 25.56 -12.91
CA PHE A 80 -12.07 26.70 -12.03
C PHE A 80 -11.85 26.26 -10.57
N ILE A 81 -10.96 26.96 -9.87
CA ILE A 81 -10.73 26.73 -8.43
C ILE A 81 -11.98 27.15 -7.66
N LYS A 82 -12.58 26.22 -6.90
CA LYS A 82 -13.71 26.46 -6.00
C LYS A 82 -13.39 27.59 -5.03
N LYS A 83 -14.30 28.56 -4.87
CA LYS A 83 -14.11 29.71 -4.00
C LYS A 83 -15.14 29.74 -2.89
N GLU A 84 -14.68 29.93 -1.67
CA GLU A 84 -15.50 30.11 -0.47
C GLU A 84 -15.26 31.53 0.11
N LEU A 85 -16.35 32.28 0.35
CA LEU A 85 -16.29 33.63 0.87
C LEU A 85 -17.27 33.78 2.05
N LYS A 86 -16.80 34.31 3.19
CA LYS A 86 -17.69 34.68 4.29
C LYS A 86 -18.40 35.99 3.96
N ILE A 87 -19.70 35.99 4.02
CA ILE A 87 -20.56 37.16 3.74
C ILE A 87 -21.58 37.35 4.88
N ASN A 88 -21.91 38.60 5.16
CA ASN A 88 -22.94 38.95 6.15
C ASN A 88 -24.10 39.62 5.44
N ILE A 89 -25.16 38.88 5.16
CA ILE A 89 -26.30 39.33 4.37
C ILE A 89 -27.31 39.98 5.29
N GLN A 90 -27.40 41.32 5.29
CA GLN A 90 -28.33 42.11 6.10
C GLN A 90 -29.40 42.85 5.27
N SER A 91 -29.16 43.04 3.98
CA SER A 91 -30.04 43.72 3.01
C SER A 91 -29.88 43.04 1.64
N ASN A 92 -30.65 43.46 0.66
CA ASN A 92 -30.39 43.04 -0.72
C ASN A 92 -29.02 43.55 -1.18
N GLU A 93 -28.16 42.62 -1.60
CA GLU A 93 -26.76 42.88 -1.96
C GLU A 93 -26.44 42.39 -3.37
N ASN A 94 -25.48 43.04 -3.99
CA ASN A 94 -24.86 42.61 -5.26
C ASN A 94 -23.38 42.37 -5.01
N ILE A 95 -22.89 41.19 -5.42
CA ILE A 95 -21.49 40.82 -5.29
C ILE A 95 -20.91 40.40 -6.64
N GLU A 96 -19.63 40.71 -6.81
CA GLU A 96 -18.86 40.23 -7.95
C GLU A 96 -17.80 39.25 -7.46
N ILE A 97 -17.71 38.09 -8.13
CA ILE A 97 -16.83 37.01 -7.72
C ILE A 97 -15.97 36.65 -8.93
N LYS A 98 -14.65 36.68 -8.76
CA LYS A 98 -13.71 36.17 -9.77
C LYS A 98 -13.23 34.79 -9.35
N LEU A 99 -13.39 33.80 -10.24
CA LEU A 99 -12.80 32.49 -10.12
C LEU A 99 -11.49 32.43 -10.90
N GLN A 100 -10.51 31.75 -10.31
CA GLN A 100 -9.27 31.43 -11.00
C GLN A 100 -9.47 30.17 -11.81
N LYS A 101 -9.00 30.14 -13.05
CA LYS A 101 -8.94 28.90 -13.82
C LYS A 101 -8.07 27.89 -13.08
N GLU A 102 -8.58 26.69 -12.95
CA GLU A 102 -7.79 25.55 -12.48
C GLU A 102 -6.76 25.24 -13.58
N ILE A 103 -5.58 25.85 -13.45
CA ILE A 103 -4.44 25.44 -14.25
C ILE A 103 -4.02 24.13 -13.64
N ASN A 104 -4.31 23.00 -14.31
CA ASN A 104 -3.69 21.72 -13.98
C ASN A 104 -2.18 21.88 -14.16
N SER A 105 -1.54 22.55 -13.22
CA SER A 105 -0.08 22.58 -13.17
C SER A 105 0.37 21.16 -12.88
N LEU A 106 1.39 20.69 -13.58
CA LEU A 106 2.13 19.45 -13.35
C LEU A 106 2.84 19.41 -11.99
N SER A 107 2.30 20.09 -10.99
CA SER A 107 2.78 19.94 -9.66
C SER A 107 2.18 18.65 -9.09
N ASP A 108 3.03 17.72 -8.67
CA ASP A 108 2.72 16.79 -7.58
C ASP A 108 2.47 17.61 -6.28
N VAL A 109 2.09 18.84 -6.41
CA VAL A 109 1.58 19.67 -5.33
C VAL A 109 0.20 19.13 -5.07
N LEU A 110 0.07 18.38 -4.01
CA LEU A 110 -1.14 18.35 -3.21
C LEU A 110 -1.69 19.78 -3.23
N ILE A 111 -2.80 19.99 -3.93
CA ILE A 111 -3.48 21.27 -3.92
C ILE A 111 -3.80 21.51 -2.45
N SER A 112 -3.07 22.40 -1.81
CA SER A 112 -3.25 22.80 -0.42
C SER A 112 -4.53 23.64 -0.27
N GLY A 113 -5.65 23.02 -0.60
CA GLY A 113 -6.99 23.58 -0.55
C GLY A 113 -8.02 22.54 -0.12
N GLU A 114 -7.87 21.30 -0.50
CA GLU A 114 -8.57 20.18 0.14
C GLU A 114 -7.69 19.71 1.29
N LYS A 115 -8.14 19.94 2.50
CA LYS A 115 -7.54 19.40 3.71
C LYS A 115 -7.66 17.89 3.56
N GLU A 116 -6.59 17.21 3.09
CA GLU A 116 -6.50 15.76 3.26
C GLU A 116 -6.71 15.52 4.75
N THR A 117 -7.69 14.69 5.08
CA THR A 117 -7.76 14.19 6.43
C THR A 117 -6.54 13.29 6.60
N SER A 118 -6.00 13.24 7.79
CA SER A 118 -4.78 12.49 8.06
C SER A 118 -4.85 11.01 7.64
N TYR A 119 -6.06 10.42 7.49
CA TYR A 119 -6.29 8.99 7.26
C TYR A 119 -6.86 8.65 5.88
N THR A 120 -7.30 9.63 5.08
CA THR A 120 -7.89 9.40 3.75
C THR A 120 -7.31 10.32 2.69
N THR A 121 -7.36 9.86 1.45
CA THR A 121 -7.12 10.66 0.25
C THR A 121 -8.12 10.26 -0.83
N ARG A 122 -8.55 11.21 -1.64
CA ARG A 122 -9.53 10.99 -2.71
C ARG A 122 -8.89 10.48 -4.00
N LYS A 123 -7.58 10.70 -4.19
CA LYS A 123 -6.87 10.36 -5.43
C LYS A 123 -5.70 9.43 -5.15
N VAL A 124 -5.48 8.52 -6.09
CA VAL A 124 -4.24 7.75 -6.16
C VAL A 124 -3.06 8.64 -6.58
N SER A 125 -1.85 8.18 -6.31
CA SER A 125 -0.67 8.89 -6.83
C SER A 125 -0.57 8.73 -8.35
N PRO A 126 0.07 9.66 -9.06
CA PRO A 126 0.32 9.53 -10.50
C PRO A 126 1.15 8.30 -10.88
N SER A 127 1.78 7.64 -9.89
CA SER A 127 2.53 6.41 -10.13
C SER A 127 1.63 5.21 -10.47
N LEU A 128 0.35 5.23 -10.09
CA LEU A 128 -0.63 4.24 -10.53
C LEU A 128 -1.17 4.51 -11.95
N LYS A 129 -0.67 5.54 -12.65
CA LYS A 129 -1.05 5.89 -14.05
C LYS A 129 -2.51 6.31 -14.23
N LEU A 130 -3.33 6.33 -13.17
CA LEU A 130 -4.72 6.72 -13.20
C LEU A 130 -4.87 8.21 -12.83
N ASP A 131 -5.76 8.92 -13.52
CA ASP A 131 -6.08 10.34 -13.25
C ASP A 131 -7.56 10.48 -12.91
N GLU A 132 -7.99 9.68 -11.93
CA GLU A 132 -9.38 9.60 -11.48
C GLU A 132 -9.44 9.62 -9.94
N GLU A 133 -10.58 10.02 -9.39
CA GLU A 133 -10.86 9.83 -7.96
C GLU A 133 -11.07 8.34 -7.66
N ILE A 134 -10.60 7.90 -6.49
CA ILE A 134 -10.64 6.48 -6.06
C ILE A 134 -12.06 5.92 -6.11
N ILE A 135 -13.05 6.75 -5.78
CA ILE A 135 -14.47 6.35 -5.80
C ILE A 135 -14.92 5.93 -7.21
N ASN A 136 -14.40 6.58 -8.26
CA ASN A 136 -14.77 6.34 -9.67
C ASN A 136 -14.01 5.17 -10.31
N ILE A 137 -12.91 4.70 -9.69
CA ILE A 137 -12.12 3.59 -10.23
C ILE A 137 -12.83 2.27 -9.91
N PRO A 138 -13.22 1.45 -10.92
CA PRO A 138 -13.92 0.19 -10.70
C PRO A 138 -12.97 -0.92 -10.20
N GLN A 139 -12.37 -0.72 -9.04
CA GLN A 139 -11.44 -1.65 -8.39
C GLN A 139 -11.26 -1.27 -6.92
N ASN A 140 -11.04 -2.24 -6.04
CA ASN A 140 -10.73 -1.97 -4.64
C ASN A 140 -9.28 -1.46 -4.51
N ILE A 141 -9.12 -0.17 -4.19
CA ILE A 141 -7.82 0.47 -3.94
C ILE A 141 -7.84 1.06 -2.54
N GLN A 142 -6.83 0.71 -1.73
CA GLN A 142 -6.67 1.18 -0.37
C GLN A 142 -5.37 1.96 -0.23
N ILE A 143 -5.41 3.11 0.45
CA ILE A 143 -4.23 3.96 0.65
C ILE A 143 -3.91 4.06 2.13
N ILE A 144 -2.67 3.76 2.48
CA ILE A 144 -2.11 3.93 3.82
C ILE A 144 -1.28 5.20 3.79
N THR A 145 -1.77 6.24 4.45
CA THR A 145 -1.12 7.56 4.48
C THR A 145 0.08 7.57 5.42
N ASN A 146 0.97 8.54 5.24
CA ASN A 146 2.12 8.73 6.13
C ASN A 146 1.69 9.00 7.58
N ASP A 147 0.55 9.68 7.80
CA ASP A 147 0.06 9.97 9.15
C ASP A 147 -0.36 8.69 9.88
N VAL A 148 -1.04 7.76 9.22
CA VAL A 148 -1.34 6.43 9.80
C VAL A 148 -0.05 5.70 10.21
N LEU A 149 0.98 5.72 9.36
CA LEU A 149 2.27 5.09 9.65
C LEU A 149 2.99 5.74 10.84
N LYS A 150 2.89 7.07 10.96
CA LYS A 150 3.44 7.84 12.09
C LYS A 150 2.69 7.55 13.40
N ASP A 151 1.34 7.49 13.38
CA ASP A 151 0.52 7.21 14.55
C ASP A 151 0.80 5.82 15.11
N GLN A 152 1.04 4.85 14.23
CA GLN A 152 1.42 3.49 14.60
C GLN A 152 2.92 3.32 14.91
N ALA A 153 3.74 4.39 14.82
CA ALA A 153 5.19 4.38 14.96
C ALA A 153 5.89 3.26 14.16
N THR A 154 5.38 3.01 12.95
CA THR A 154 5.89 1.97 12.05
C THR A 154 7.19 2.46 11.40
N ILE A 155 8.25 1.65 11.39
CA ILE A 155 9.57 2.01 10.84
C ILE A 155 9.99 1.24 9.60
N SER A 156 9.38 0.09 9.34
CA SER A 156 9.63 -0.74 8.16
C SER A 156 8.32 -1.25 7.58
N ILE A 157 8.28 -1.47 6.27
CA ILE A 157 7.12 -2.08 5.62
C ILE A 157 6.82 -3.51 6.15
N MET A 158 7.79 -4.15 6.72
CA MET A 158 7.66 -5.47 7.37
C MET A 158 6.80 -5.46 8.64
N GLU A 159 6.55 -4.30 9.21
CA GLU A 159 5.79 -4.16 10.46
C GLU A 159 4.28 -4.03 10.19
N ASN A 160 3.61 -3.15 10.85
CA ASN A 160 2.15 -3.01 10.92
C ASN A 160 1.41 -2.64 9.62
N VAL A 161 2.09 -2.51 8.48
CA VAL A 161 1.50 -2.02 7.22
C VAL A 161 0.26 -2.82 6.80
N THR A 162 0.35 -4.16 6.85
CA THR A 162 -0.75 -5.04 6.45
C THR A 162 -2.01 -4.92 7.31
N ARG A 163 -1.90 -4.40 8.55
CA ARG A 163 -3.04 -4.20 9.45
C ARG A 163 -3.96 -3.05 9.05
N ASN A 164 -3.57 -2.31 8.04
CA ASN A 164 -4.35 -1.16 7.55
C ASN A 164 -5.20 -1.49 6.32
N VAL A 165 -5.21 -2.76 5.87
CA VAL A 165 -5.91 -3.20 4.65
C VAL A 165 -6.55 -4.55 4.90
N SER A 166 -7.79 -4.77 4.42
CA SER A 166 -8.47 -6.05 4.54
C SER A 166 -7.75 -7.16 3.77
N GLY A 167 -7.67 -8.34 4.35
CA GLY A 167 -7.13 -9.54 3.73
C GLY A 167 -5.62 -9.58 3.52
N ALA A 168 -4.90 -8.48 3.79
CA ALA A 168 -3.45 -8.45 3.66
C ALA A 168 -2.76 -9.09 4.88
N GLN A 169 -1.85 -10.03 4.62
CA GLN A 169 -1.09 -10.73 5.65
C GLN A 169 0.40 -10.69 5.31
N MET A 170 1.23 -10.32 6.30
CA MET A 170 2.67 -10.40 6.15
C MET A 170 3.13 -11.83 6.46
N ILE A 171 3.89 -12.43 5.54
CA ILE A 171 4.62 -13.65 5.79
C ILE A 171 6.08 -13.29 5.94
N GLU A 172 6.57 -13.22 7.16
CA GLU A 172 7.99 -13.02 7.41
C GLU A 172 8.76 -14.27 6.95
N HIS A 173 9.82 -14.06 6.16
CA HIS A 173 10.67 -15.14 5.71
C HIS A 173 12.13 -14.87 6.07
N TRP A 174 12.70 -13.75 5.62
CA TRP A 174 14.12 -13.47 5.86
C TRP A 174 14.39 -12.15 6.59
N GLY A 175 13.36 -11.39 6.91
CA GLY A 175 13.51 -10.11 7.61
C GLY A 175 14.08 -8.95 6.76
N ASN A 176 14.47 -9.17 5.51
CA ASN A 176 15.05 -8.15 4.63
C ASN A 176 14.16 -7.72 3.47
N PHE A 177 13.15 -8.52 3.11
CA PHE A 177 12.17 -8.19 2.09
C PHE A 177 10.76 -8.61 2.50
N ALA A 178 9.76 -7.87 2.03
CA ALA A 178 8.36 -8.13 2.38
C ALA A 178 7.76 -9.23 1.49
N ARG A 179 7.04 -10.15 2.13
CA ARG A 179 6.12 -11.07 1.47
C ARG A 179 4.72 -10.80 1.99
N ILE A 180 3.90 -10.14 1.17
CA ILE A 180 2.51 -9.85 1.51
C ILE A 180 1.64 -10.78 0.69
N ASN A 181 0.80 -11.54 1.39
CA ASN A 181 -0.26 -12.35 0.77
C ASN A 181 -1.59 -11.61 0.88
N MET A 182 -2.38 -11.70 -0.16
CA MET A 182 -3.73 -11.15 -0.23
C MET A 182 -4.58 -12.02 -1.15
N ARG A 183 -5.82 -12.31 -0.75
CA ARG A 183 -6.72 -13.21 -1.50
C ARG A 183 -6.10 -14.59 -1.76
N GLY A 184 -5.22 -15.09 -0.88
CA GLY A 184 -4.52 -16.37 -1.02
C GLY A 184 -3.25 -16.33 -1.91
N PHE A 185 -2.87 -15.20 -2.49
CA PHE A 185 -1.75 -15.08 -3.39
C PHE A 185 -0.72 -14.05 -2.91
N ARG A 186 0.56 -14.27 -3.24
CA ARG A 186 1.63 -13.30 -2.97
C ARG A 186 1.52 -12.12 -3.92
N ILE A 187 1.38 -10.90 -3.39
CA ILE A 187 1.29 -9.69 -4.21
C ILE A 187 2.67 -9.07 -4.47
N PRO A 188 2.95 -8.64 -5.73
CA PRO A 188 4.23 -8.03 -6.08
C PRO A 188 4.41 -6.63 -5.51
N PRO A 189 5.65 -6.27 -5.09
CA PRO A 189 6.03 -4.92 -4.71
C PRO A 189 6.20 -4.02 -5.93
N PHE A 190 5.66 -2.82 -5.83
CA PHE A 190 5.94 -1.71 -6.73
C PHE A 190 6.61 -0.56 -5.95
N ARG A 191 7.49 0.17 -6.62
CA ARG A 191 8.09 1.39 -6.06
C ARG A 191 7.95 2.51 -7.10
N ASN A 192 7.21 3.57 -6.74
CA ASN A 192 6.87 4.68 -7.64
C ASN A 192 6.25 4.23 -8.99
N GLY A 193 5.42 3.18 -8.97
CA GLY A 193 4.75 2.63 -10.15
C GLY A 193 5.58 1.66 -11.00
N MET A 194 6.79 1.32 -10.57
CA MET A 194 7.66 0.34 -11.22
C MET A 194 7.59 -1.01 -10.51
N ASN A 195 7.41 -2.10 -11.25
CA ASN A 195 7.44 -3.46 -10.71
C ASN A 195 8.87 -3.84 -10.30
N VAL A 196 9.15 -3.80 -8.99
CA VAL A 196 10.47 -4.12 -8.42
C VAL A 196 10.54 -5.54 -7.85
N LEU A 197 9.56 -6.39 -8.14
CA LEU A 197 9.56 -7.80 -7.69
C LEU A 197 10.87 -8.49 -8.07
N SER A 198 11.44 -9.18 -7.10
CA SER A 198 12.63 -10.02 -7.23
C SER A 198 12.39 -11.36 -6.52
N THR A 199 13.20 -12.35 -6.77
CA THR A 199 13.10 -13.66 -6.13
C THR A 199 13.32 -13.56 -4.62
N TRP A 200 14.36 -12.82 -4.18
CA TRP A 200 14.69 -12.58 -2.76
C TRP A 200 14.98 -11.09 -2.46
N GLY A 201 14.15 -10.22 -2.97
CA GLY A 201 14.23 -8.77 -2.83
C GLY A 201 12.95 -8.10 -3.34
N PRO A 202 12.95 -6.79 -3.53
CA PRO A 202 13.98 -5.82 -3.11
C PRO A 202 14.06 -5.68 -1.60
N MET A 203 15.04 -4.92 -1.10
CA MET A 203 15.12 -4.63 0.33
C MET A 203 13.86 -3.87 0.79
N ALA A 204 13.27 -4.31 1.91
CA ALA A 204 12.11 -3.65 2.50
C ALA A 204 12.42 -2.18 2.79
N GLU A 205 11.50 -1.27 2.42
CA GLU A 205 11.69 0.17 2.57
C GLU A 205 11.68 0.61 4.03
N ASP A 206 12.57 1.56 4.33
CA ASP A 206 12.47 2.37 5.54
C ASP A 206 11.33 3.37 5.38
N LEU A 207 10.36 3.39 6.32
CA LEU A 207 9.17 4.23 6.19
C LEU A 207 9.43 5.73 6.32
N ALA A 208 10.65 6.16 6.73
CA ALA A 208 11.04 7.56 6.62
C ALA A 208 10.98 8.06 5.16
N LEU A 209 11.26 7.17 4.17
CA LEU A 209 11.22 7.47 2.75
C LEU A 209 9.81 7.60 2.18
N VAL A 210 8.81 7.02 2.85
CA VAL A 210 7.51 6.73 2.27
C VAL A 210 6.56 7.89 2.48
N ASP A 211 5.93 8.32 1.39
CA ASP A 211 4.82 9.27 1.39
C ASP A 211 3.49 8.56 1.69
N ARG A 212 3.24 7.48 0.97
CA ARG A 212 2.07 6.60 1.15
C ARG A 212 2.34 5.21 0.58
N ILE A 213 1.49 4.26 0.97
CA ILE A 213 1.46 2.93 0.36
C ILE A 213 0.08 2.75 -0.25
N GLU A 214 0.05 2.38 -1.52
CA GLU A 214 -1.17 2.14 -2.28
C GLU A 214 -1.30 0.64 -2.51
N VAL A 215 -2.41 0.06 -2.10
CA VAL A 215 -2.70 -1.38 -2.27
C VAL A 215 -3.84 -1.50 -3.27
N VAL A 216 -3.55 -2.10 -4.41
CA VAL A 216 -4.52 -2.38 -5.49
C VAL A 216 -4.84 -3.85 -5.42
N LYS A 217 -6.10 -4.20 -5.22
CA LYS A 217 -6.55 -5.58 -5.05
C LYS A 217 -7.05 -6.18 -6.35
N GLY A 218 -6.82 -7.48 -6.53
CA GLY A 218 -7.12 -8.19 -7.78
C GLY A 218 -6.10 -7.92 -8.90
N PRO A 219 -6.18 -8.63 -10.02
CA PRO A 219 -5.37 -8.39 -11.20
C PRO A 219 -5.45 -6.93 -11.61
N SER A 220 -4.35 -6.39 -12.11
CA SER A 220 -4.26 -4.99 -12.49
C SER A 220 -3.58 -4.90 -13.84
N ALA A 221 -4.26 -5.37 -14.90
CA ALA A 221 -3.71 -5.47 -16.25
C ALA A 221 -3.10 -4.16 -16.75
N PHE A 222 -3.58 -3.00 -16.29
CA PHE A 222 -2.99 -1.70 -16.63
C PHE A 222 -1.64 -1.44 -15.94
N MET A 223 -1.35 -2.11 -14.82
CA MET A 223 -0.12 -1.96 -14.04
C MET A 223 0.82 -3.14 -14.19
N LEU A 224 0.31 -4.37 -14.10
CA LEU A 224 1.09 -5.60 -14.07
C LEU A 224 1.50 -6.03 -15.47
N SER A 225 2.80 -6.25 -15.69
CA SER A 225 3.28 -6.97 -16.87
C SER A 225 3.08 -8.48 -16.71
N SER A 226 3.26 -9.00 -15.50
CA SER A 226 2.99 -10.38 -15.07
C SER A 226 2.93 -10.39 -13.54
N GLY A 227 2.16 -11.30 -12.93
CA GLY A 227 2.11 -11.43 -11.48
C GLY A 227 0.90 -12.20 -10.98
N GLU A 228 0.91 -12.55 -9.72
CA GLU A 228 -0.19 -13.24 -9.03
C GLU A 228 -1.48 -12.40 -8.99
N PRO A 229 -2.64 -13.04 -9.01
CA PRO A 229 -3.93 -12.35 -9.16
C PRO A 229 -4.43 -11.64 -7.89
N GLY A 230 -3.75 -11.77 -6.75
CA GLY A 230 -4.16 -11.14 -5.48
C GLY A 230 -4.11 -9.61 -5.49
N GLY A 231 -3.30 -9.01 -6.34
CA GLY A 231 -3.13 -7.56 -6.43
C GLY A 231 -1.68 -7.12 -6.44
N LEU A 232 -1.43 -5.88 -6.02
CA LEU A 232 -0.09 -5.31 -5.84
C LEU A 232 -0.06 -4.32 -4.68
N TYR A 233 1.13 -4.03 -4.14
CA TYR A 233 1.32 -2.85 -3.31
C TYR A 233 2.37 -1.93 -3.93
N ASN A 234 2.11 -0.62 -3.90
CA ASN A 234 2.96 0.41 -4.48
C ASN A 234 3.46 1.37 -3.40
N VAL A 235 4.76 1.38 -3.19
CA VAL A 235 5.43 2.30 -2.27
C VAL A 235 5.72 3.60 -3.01
N VAL A 236 5.05 4.67 -2.63
CA VAL A 236 5.28 6.01 -3.14
C VAL A 236 6.30 6.71 -2.25
N THR A 237 7.45 7.08 -2.79
CA THR A 237 8.50 7.75 -2.04
C THR A 237 8.28 9.27 -2.01
N LYS A 238 8.72 9.91 -0.92
CA LYS A 238 8.68 11.36 -0.75
C LYS A 238 9.52 12.08 -1.83
N LYS A 239 8.97 13.14 -2.41
CA LYS A 239 9.59 13.96 -3.45
C LYS A 239 9.46 15.43 -3.09
N PRO A 240 10.24 16.36 -3.73
CA PRO A 240 10.08 17.81 -3.51
C PRO A 240 8.65 18.25 -3.83
N THR A 241 8.00 18.93 -2.89
CA THR A 241 6.63 19.46 -3.05
C THR A 241 6.61 20.93 -3.46
N GLY A 242 7.72 21.66 -3.32
CA GLY A 242 7.82 23.08 -3.52
C GLY A 242 7.63 23.90 -2.23
N ASN A 243 7.29 23.24 -1.13
CA ASN A 243 7.28 23.87 0.19
C ASN A 243 8.71 24.05 0.73
N THR A 244 8.84 24.86 1.78
CA THR A 244 10.10 25.02 2.53
C THR A 244 9.82 24.68 3.98
N GLY A 245 10.61 23.76 4.54
CA GLY A 245 10.46 23.32 5.91
C GLY A 245 11.01 21.91 6.10
N GLY A 246 10.71 21.32 7.25
CA GLY A 246 11.16 19.95 7.52
C GLY A 246 10.70 19.41 8.86
N GLU A 247 11.07 18.15 9.07
CA GLU A 247 10.85 17.44 10.31
C GLU A 247 12.12 16.67 10.68
N ILE A 248 12.56 16.79 11.91
CA ILE A 248 13.60 15.93 12.48
C ILE A 248 13.01 15.13 13.65
N GLY A 249 13.41 13.86 13.78
CA GLY A 249 12.86 12.97 14.78
C GLY A 249 13.90 12.13 15.46
N ILE A 250 13.63 11.80 16.72
CA ILE A 250 14.35 10.79 17.50
C ILE A 250 13.32 9.81 18.06
N LEU A 251 13.63 8.50 17.98
CA LEU A 251 12.82 7.44 18.56
C LEU A 251 13.73 6.52 19.39
N THR A 252 13.26 6.16 20.57
CA THR A 252 13.87 5.13 21.43
C THR A 252 12.82 4.13 21.89
N GLY A 253 13.22 2.97 22.34
CA GLY A 253 12.27 1.95 22.79
C GLY A 253 12.89 0.66 23.28
N SER A 254 12.06 -0.34 23.43
CA SER A 254 12.47 -1.71 23.77
C SER A 254 13.52 -2.23 22.78
N PHE A 255 14.26 -3.24 23.18
CA PHE A 255 15.34 -3.86 22.40
C PHE A 255 16.43 -2.86 22.02
N SER A 256 16.83 -2.01 22.98
CA SER A 256 17.89 -1.00 22.80
C SER A 256 17.69 -0.12 21.56
N THR A 257 16.44 0.06 21.13
CA THR A 257 16.12 0.81 19.91
C THR A 257 16.52 2.28 20.03
N LEU A 258 17.34 2.77 19.12
CA LEU A 258 17.63 4.17 18.91
C LEU A 258 17.55 4.49 17.42
N ARG A 259 16.75 5.50 17.05
CA ARG A 259 16.56 5.93 15.67
C ARG A 259 16.55 7.45 15.57
N ALA A 260 17.20 7.97 14.55
CA ALA A 260 17.12 9.38 14.16
C ALA A 260 16.61 9.49 12.72
N THR A 261 15.77 10.49 12.44
CA THR A 261 15.21 10.79 11.11
C THR A 261 15.34 12.26 10.79
N ALA A 262 15.46 12.58 9.49
CA ALA A 262 15.40 13.93 8.97
C ALA A 262 14.64 13.91 7.62
N ASP A 263 13.73 14.85 7.43
CA ASP A 263 12.98 15.07 6.20
C ASP A 263 12.93 16.58 5.96
N ILE A 264 13.70 17.09 5.00
CA ILE A 264 13.91 18.52 4.80
C ILE A 264 13.72 18.84 3.32
N GLU A 265 12.88 19.82 3.01
CA GLU A 265 12.66 20.27 1.63
C GLU A 265 12.70 21.79 1.51
N GLY A 266 12.93 22.26 0.28
CA GLY A 266 12.95 23.70 -0.01
C GLY A 266 13.25 24.00 -1.47
N ASN A 267 13.36 25.30 -1.73
CA ASN A 267 13.69 25.83 -3.04
C ASN A 267 15.17 26.23 -3.09
N LEU A 268 15.89 25.81 -4.13
CA LEU A 268 17.29 26.15 -4.40
C LEU A 268 17.45 27.36 -5.33
N SER A 269 16.37 27.78 -6.03
CA SER A 269 16.36 28.93 -6.91
C SER A 269 15.30 29.95 -6.47
N GLU A 270 15.55 31.24 -6.68
CA GLU A 270 14.64 32.34 -6.31
C GLU A 270 13.31 32.29 -7.10
N ASP A 271 13.32 31.71 -8.29
CA ASP A 271 12.13 31.50 -9.14
C ASP A 271 11.37 30.22 -8.84
N ASN A 272 11.72 29.51 -7.75
CA ASN A 272 11.13 28.24 -7.30
C ASN A 272 11.15 27.10 -8.34
N LYS A 273 11.96 27.22 -9.39
CA LYS A 273 12.06 26.17 -10.41
C LYS A 273 12.88 24.98 -9.97
N LEU A 274 13.95 25.21 -9.19
CA LEU A 274 14.80 24.16 -8.67
C LEU A 274 14.48 23.89 -7.19
N GLN A 275 13.90 22.73 -6.93
CA GLN A 275 13.45 22.28 -5.62
C GLN A 275 14.27 21.09 -5.16
N TYR A 276 14.43 20.91 -3.87
CA TYR A 276 15.09 19.76 -3.28
C TYR A 276 14.29 19.16 -2.13
N ARG A 277 14.50 17.87 -1.87
CA ARG A 277 14.13 17.21 -0.64
C ARG A 277 15.22 16.23 -0.26
N PHE A 278 15.54 16.18 1.00
CA PHE A 278 16.47 15.24 1.60
C PHE A 278 15.74 14.46 2.68
N VAL A 279 15.72 13.12 2.55
CA VAL A 279 15.23 12.24 3.60
C VAL A 279 16.38 11.37 4.08
N GLY A 280 16.54 11.26 5.38
CA GLY A 280 17.56 10.44 6.02
C GLY A 280 17.01 9.73 7.24
N ALA A 281 17.48 8.49 7.47
CA ALA A 281 17.20 7.73 8.67
C ALA A 281 18.41 6.91 9.08
N ALA A 282 18.65 6.82 10.39
CA ALA A 282 19.67 5.95 10.96
C ALA A 282 19.09 5.27 12.19
N SER A 283 19.20 3.95 12.28
CA SER A 283 18.72 3.20 13.43
C SER A 283 19.66 2.08 13.82
N THR A 284 19.70 1.83 15.11
CA THR A 284 20.29 0.64 15.73
C THR A 284 19.26 0.07 16.71
N LYS A 285 19.11 -1.24 16.70
CA LYS A 285 18.28 -1.96 17.67
C LYS A 285 18.81 -3.38 17.84
N GLU A 286 18.38 -4.02 18.90
CA GLU A 286 18.46 -5.47 19.10
C GLU A 286 17.12 -6.10 18.75
N SER A 287 17.05 -7.40 18.60
CA SER A 287 15.82 -8.17 18.46
C SER A 287 15.27 -8.56 19.84
N HIS A 288 14.03 -9.07 19.86
CA HIS A 288 13.53 -9.83 21.00
C HIS A 288 14.19 -11.21 21.11
N ARG A 289 14.78 -11.71 20.02
CA ARG A 289 15.58 -12.92 19.98
C ARG A 289 17.04 -12.59 20.29
N ASP A 290 17.71 -13.51 20.95
CA ASP A 290 19.12 -13.35 21.31
C ASP A 290 20.03 -13.26 20.08
N TYR A 291 21.09 -12.45 20.18
CA TYR A 291 22.16 -12.31 19.19
C TYR A 291 21.73 -11.78 17.80
N GLU A 292 20.63 -11.06 17.69
CA GLU A 292 20.10 -10.52 16.42
C GLU A 292 20.10 -8.98 16.39
N PRO A 293 21.26 -8.31 16.36
CA PRO A 293 21.30 -6.86 16.22
C PRO A 293 20.95 -6.41 14.82
N GLU A 294 20.30 -5.25 14.71
CA GLU A 294 19.96 -4.60 13.45
C GLU A 294 20.50 -3.18 13.40
N ASN A 295 21.28 -2.87 12.36
CA ASN A 295 21.69 -1.50 12.06
C ASN A 295 21.24 -1.12 10.66
N ARG A 296 20.49 -0.02 10.53
CA ARG A 296 19.97 0.43 9.25
C ARG A 296 20.29 1.91 9.03
N TYR A 297 20.78 2.23 7.83
CA TYR A 297 21.03 3.58 7.37
C TYR A 297 20.38 3.80 6.03
N THR A 298 19.67 4.92 5.88
CA THR A 298 18.92 5.26 4.69
C THR A 298 19.14 6.73 4.37
N ILE A 299 19.49 7.05 3.12
CA ILE A 299 19.56 8.42 2.63
C ILE A 299 18.87 8.50 1.27
N ALA A 300 18.09 9.55 1.05
CA ALA A 300 17.37 9.78 -0.20
C ALA A 300 17.30 11.27 -0.57
N PRO A 301 18.37 11.81 -1.18
CA PRO A 301 18.29 13.11 -1.82
C PRO A 301 17.45 13.05 -3.09
N SER A 302 16.64 14.07 -3.32
CA SER A 302 15.87 14.24 -4.55
C SER A 302 15.87 15.71 -4.97
N ILE A 303 15.80 15.94 -6.28
CA ILE A 303 15.67 17.26 -6.88
C ILE A 303 14.54 17.26 -7.90
N LYS A 304 13.82 18.36 -8.00
CA LYS A 304 12.83 18.61 -9.04
C LYS A 304 13.17 19.92 -9.74
N TYR A 305 13.18 19.90 -11.06
CA TYR A 305 13.38 21.07 -11.88
C TYR A 305 12.16 21.30 -12.78
N ASN A 306 11.50 22.45 -12.61
CA ASN A 306 10.39 22.91 -13.41
C ASN A 306 10.95 23.79 -14.54
N PHE A 307 11.05 23.25 -15.77
CA PHE A 307 11.47 24.02 -16.95
C PHE A 307 10.51 25.19 -17.21
N ASN A 308 9.23 24.89 -17.07
CA ASN A 308 8.10 25.80 -17.15
C ASN A 308 6.89 25.14 -16.47
N ASP A 309 5.72 25.78 -16.53
CA ASP A 309 4.48 25.29 -15.89
C ASP A 309 3.96 23.96 -16.47
N LYS A 310 4.48 23.53 -17.64
CA LYS A 310 4.06 22.32 -18.35
C LYS A 310 5.08 21.21 -18.30
N THR A 311 6.31 21.48 -17.90
CA THR A 311 7.41 20.51 -18.04
C THR A 311 8.25 20.44 -16.79
N SER A 312 8.38 19.27 -16.21
CA SER A 312 9.24 19.04 -15.04
C SER A 312 10.01 17.73 -15.14
N VAL A 313 11.14 17.69 -14.44
CA VAL A 313 11.93 16.48 -14.19
C VAL A 313 12.17 16.36 -12.70
N THR A 314 11.92 15.18 -12.15
CA THR A 314 12.29 14.80 -10.79
C THR A 314 13.32 13.69 -10.84
N ALA A 315 14.43 13.86 -10.14
CA ALA A 315 15.46 12.83 -9.97
C ALA A 315 15.61 12.52 -8.49
N GLN A 316 15.65 11.23 -8.15
CA GLN A 316 15.83 10.73 -6.80
C GLN A 316 16.91 9.64 -6.80
N TYR A 317 17.75 9.68 -5.79
CA TYR A 317 18.67 8.60 -5.46
C TYR A 317 18.36 8.13 -4.04
N THR A 318 18.33 6.82 -3.82
CA THR A 318 18.18 6.24 -2.50
C THR A 318 19.30 5.24 -2.26
N TYR A 319 19.94 5.34 -1.12
CA TYR A 319 20.87 4.35 -0.61
C TYR A 319 20.35 3.80 0.70
N GLN A 320 20.27 2.48 0.79
CA GLN A 320 19.94 1.76 2.02
C GLN A 320 21.06 0.79 2.35
N TYR A 321 21.46 0.79 3.62
CA TYR A 321 22.38 -0.16 4.22
C TYR A 321 21.67 -0.85 5.37
N TYR A 322 21.73 -2.17 5.41
CA TYR A 322 21.14 -2.97 6.47
C TYR A 322 22.14 -4.05 6.89
N LYS A 323 22.50 -4.05 8.18
CA LYS A 323 23.33 -5.06 8.81
C LYS A 323 22.51 -5.74 9.88
N THR A 324 22.35 -7.05 9.74
CA THR A 324 21.57 -7.88 10.67
C THR A 324 22.26 -9.21 10.90
N LYS A 325 21.64 -10.10 11.61
CA LYS A 325 22.09 -11.47 11.74
C LYS A 325 21.93 -12.21 10.41
N LEU A 326 22.36 -13.47 10.35
CA LEU A 326 22.26 -14.29 9.15
C LEU A 326 20.79 -14.63 8.81
N ILE A 327 20.53 -14.93 7.56
CA ILE A 327 19.22 -15.38 7.11
C ILE A 327 18.83 -16.66 7.84
N GLY A 328 17.57 -16.77 8.25
CA GLY A 328 17.01 -17.97 8.88
C GLY A 328 17.29 -18.13 10.37
N SER A 329 18.07 -17.21 10.98
CA SER A 329 18.31 -17.24 12.44
C SER A 329 17.01 -17.12 13.27
N ALA A 330 15.98 -16.51 12.67
CA ALA A 330 14.67 -16.35 13.29
C ALA A 330 13.84 -17.64 13.33
N TYR A 331 14.22 -18.68 12.59
CA TYR A 331 13.50 -19.95 12.58
C TYR A 331 13.80 -20.76 13.85
N VAL A 332 12.76 -21.29 14.43
CA VAL A 332 12.82 -22.23 15.53
C VAL A 332 12.22 -23.53 15.08
N PHE A 333 12.88 -24.66 15.36
CA PHE A 333 12.44 -25.99 14.98
C PHE A 333 12.18 -26.82 16.24
N ALA A 334 11.06 -27.55 16.26
CA ALA A 334 10.72 -28.47 17.35
C ALA A 334 10.09 -29.76 16.80
N PRO A 335 10.14 -30.86 17.58
CA PRO A 335 9.66 -32.15 17.10
C PRO A 335 8.15 -32.19 16.88
N ASN A 336 7.33 -31.53 17.72
CA ASN A 336 5.89 -31.77 17.73
C ASN A 336 5.02 -30.52 17.85
N GLU A 337 5.45 -29.48 18.54
CA GLU A 337 4.59 -28.35 18.93
C GLU A 337 5.21 -27.00 18.59
N TYR A 338 4.37 -26.05 18.17
CA TYR A 338 4.76 -24.65 18.03
C TYR A 338 4.92 -23.99 19.41
N ALA A 339 5.78 -23.00 19.48
CA ALA A 339 6.04 -22.19 20.70
C ALA A 339 6.52 -23.02 21.91
N ASP A 340 7.19 -24.14 21.64
CA ASP A 340 7.73 -25.07 22.66
C ASP A 340 8.95 -24.53 23.41
N VAL A 341 9.56 -23.45 22.94
CA VAL A 341 10.65 -22.74 23.59
C VAL A 341 10.30 -21.26 23.80
N ASP A 342 11.06 -20.56 24.63
CA ASP A 342 10.86 -19.15 24.89
C ASP A 342 10.94 -18.31 23.62
N ARG A 343 10.23 -17.18 23.58
CA ARG A 343 10.13 -16.33 22.38
C ARG A 343 11.45 -15.65 21.97
N ASP A 344 12.40 -15.54 22.90
CA ASP A 344 13.73 -14.98 22.69
C ASP A 344 14.75 -16.01 22.21
N PHE A 345 14.37 -17.28 22.13
CA PHE A 345 15.21 -18.35 21.61
C PHE A 345 15.65 -18.10 20.16
N THR A 346 16.89 -18.48 19.87
CA THR A 346 17.46 -18.46 18.51
C THR A 346 18.34 -19.66 18.26
N LEU A 347 18.35 -20.16 17.04
CA LEU A 347 19.31 -21.17 16.59
C LEU A 347 20.72 -20.57 16.34
N SER A 348 20.83 -19.25 16.33
CA SER A 348 22.08 -18.58 16.00
C SER A 348 23.15 -18.78 17.07
N ASP A 349 24.39 -18.69 16.65
CA ASP A 349 25.56 -18.63 17.53
C ASP A 349 26.13 -17.19 17.50
N PRO A 350 26.46 -16.58 18.67
CA PRO A 350 26.99 -15.22 18.71
C PRO A 350 28.30 -15.02 17.94
N ARG A 351 29.03 -16.09 17.67
CA ARG A 351 30.32 -16.08 16.94
C ARG A 351 30.13 -16.05 15.42
N LEU A 352 28.91 -16.34 14.91
CA LEU A 352 28.60 -16.27 13.47
C LEU A 352 28.57 -14.82 12.99
N GLY A 353 29.10 -14.59 11.81
CA GLY A 353 29.15 -13.26 11.20
C GLY A 353 27.76 -12.71 10.85
N PRO A 354 27.62 -11.38 10.73
CA PRO A 354 26.37 -10.77 10.31
C PRO A 354 26.15 -10.90 8.80
N ALA A 355 24.89 -10.78 8.37
CA ALA A 355 24.55 -10.48 6.99
C ALA A 355 24.54 -8.97 6.76
N VAL A 356 25.03 -8.54 5.62
CA VAL A 356 25.09 -7.13 5.20
C VAL A 356 24.40 -6.99 3.84
N MET A 357 23.45 -6.08 3.76
CA MET A 357 22.72 -5.76 2.53
C MET A 357 22.91 -4.29 2.18
N LYS A 358 23.02 -4.02 0.89
CA LYS A 358 23.12 -2.67 0.34
C LYS A 358 22.20 -2.56 -0.86
N GLU A 359 21.46 -1.48 -0.93
CA GLU A 359 20.61 -1.18 -2.10
C GLU A 359 20.86 0.25 -2.56
N HIS A 360 21.12 0.38 -3.85
CA HIS A 360 21.16 1.66 -4.57
C HIS A 360 19.96 1.71 -5.50
N TYR A 361 19.13 2.72 -5.36
CA TYR A 361 17.96 2.96 -6.19
C TYR A 361 18.04 4.34 -6.81
N GLY A 362 18.10 4.40 -8.13
CA GLY A 362 18.00 5.62 -8.93
C GLY A 362 16.63 5.71 -9.59
N PHE A 363 16.00 6.88 -9.57
CA PHE A 363 14.70 7.10 -10.20
C PHE A 363 14.64 8.48 -10.86
N ILE A 364 14.18 8.51 -12.11
CA ILE A 364 13.94 9.73 -12.88
C ILE A 364 12.49 9.72 -13.37
N ASN A 365 11.80 10.83 -13.18
CA ASN A 365 10.43 11.04 -13.62
C ASN A 365 10.34 12.35 -14.42
N PHE A 366 10.06 12.24 -15.71
CA PHE A 366 9.78 13.34 -16.62
C PHE A 366 8.27 13.47 -16.80
N LYS A 367 7.75 14.69 -16.67
CA LYS A 367 6.35 15.00 -16.94
C LYS A 367 6.26 16.15 -17.93
N HIS A 368 5.35 16.05 -18.89
CA HIS A 368 5.07 17.11 -19.85
C HIS A 368 3.58 17.17 -20.17
N GLN A 369 2.97 18.32 -19.94
CA GLN A 369 1.62 18.61 -20.36
C GLN A 369 1.61 19.01 -21.83
N LEU A 370 1.15 18.10 -22.72
CA LEU A 370 1.10 18.33 -24.16
C LEU A 370 0.09 19.43 -24.51
N ASN A 371 -1.07 19.40 -23.87
CA ASN A 371 -2.11 20.43 -23.95
C ASN A 371 -2.98 20.36 -22.67
N GLN A 372 -4.14 21.00 -22.64
CA GLN A 372 -5.03 21.01 -21.47
C GLN A 372 -5.58 19.63 -21.09
N ASN A 373 -5.71 18.73 -22.07
CA ASN A 373 -6.34 17.43 -21.93
C ASN A 373 -5.34 16.27 -21.89
N TRP A 374 -4.09 16.46 -22.30
CA TRP A 374 -3.13 15.38 -22.51
C TRP A 374 -1.83 15.59 -21.75
N ASN A 375 -1.41 14.57 -21.03
CA ASN A 375 -0.17 14.53 -20.26
C ASN A 375 0.70 13.36 -20.73
N LEU A 376 2.00 13.60 -20.86
CA LEU A 376 3.03 12.59 -21.13
C LEU A 376 3.88 12.40 -19.86
N THR A 377 4.07 11.15 -19.47
CA THR A 377 4.98 10.77 -18.38
C THR A 377 5.98 9.76 -18.90
N ALA A 378 7.27 9.96 -18.56
CA ALA A 378 8.34 9.00 -18.81
C ALA A 378 9.12 8.78 -17.52
N GLN A 379 9.38 7.52 -17.19
CA GLN A 379 10.07 7.14 -15.95
C GLN A 379 11.15 6.13 -16.23
N LEU A 380 12.27 6.25 -15.51
CA LEU A 380 13.38 5.32 -15.53
C LEU A 380 13.77 4.98 -14.09
N SER A 381 14.10 3.73 -13.84
CA SER A 381 14.60 3.29 -12.54
C SER A 381 15.73 2.29 -12.71
N TYR A 382 16.69 2.38 -11.82
CA TYR A 382 17.81 1.46 -11.70
C TYR A 382 17.96 1.01 -10.26
N ILE A 383 18.03 -0.31 -10.04
CA ILE A 383 18.27 -0.92 -8.73
C ILE A 383 19.56 -1.74 -8.83
N ASN A 384 20.44 -1.57 -7.85
CA ASN A 384 21.54 -2.48 -7.57
C ASN A 384 21.44 -2.92 -6.11
N TYR A 385 21.15 -4.18 -5.89
CA TYR A 385 21.06 -4.81 -4.57
C TYR A 385 22.20 -5.79 -4.39
N GLU A 386 22.81 -5.78 -3.22
CA GLU A 386 23.89 -6.68 -2.84
C GLU A 386 23.61 -7.25 -1.45
N HIS A 387 23.82 -8.54 -1.29
CA HIS A 387 23.77 -9.25 -0.02
C HIS A 387 25.04 -10.05 0.16
N GLU A 388 25.70 -9.90 1.30
CA GLU A 388 26.84 -10.70 1.71
C GLU A 388 26.56 -11.30 3.10
N GLY A 389 26.61 -12.63 3.22
CA GLY A 389 26.30 -13.27 4.49
C GLY A 389 26.19 -14.79 4.40
N SER A 390 25.31 -15.32 5.20
CA SER A 390 25.02 -16.76 5.26
C SER A 390 23.58 -17.01 5.65
N SER A 391 23.11 -18.23 5.39
CA SER A 391 21.78 -18.72 5.71
C SER A 391 21.90 -19.91 6.65
N LEU A 392 21.12 -19.88 7.73
CA LEU A 392 21.04 -20.94 8.72
C LEU A 392 19.74 -21.74 8.53
N TRP A 393 19.89 -23.04 8.47
CA TRP A 393 18.81 -24.01 8.41
C TRP A 393 19.14 -25.23 9.25
N LEU A 394 18.28 -26.20 9.35
CA LEU A 394 18.59 -27.51 9.89
C LEU A 394 19.13 -28.45 8.80
N ASP A 395 19.90 -29.46 9.19
CA ASP A 395 20.19 -30.59 8.33
C ASP A 395 18.91 -31.45 8.17
N SER A 396 18.31 -31.40 6.98
CA SER A 396 17.03 -32.07 6.71
C SER A 396 17.13 -33.61 6.78
N ALA A 397 18.32 -34.19 6.57
CA ALA A 397 18.53 -35.62 6.68
C ALA A 397 18.59 -36.09 8.11
N PHE A 398 19.13 -35.29 9.01
CA PHE A 398 19.12 -35.55 10.45
C PHE A 398 17.74 -35.23 11.04
N GLY A 399 17.10 -34.16 10.60
CA GLY A 399 15.81 -33.67 11.09
C GLY A 399 15.86 -33.17 12.53
N VAL A 400 14.71 -33.18 13.20
CA VAL A 400 14.59 -32.85 14.63
C VAL A 400 14.19 -34.12 15.39
N LYS A 401 14.94 -34.48 16.43
CA LYS A 401 14.66 -35.67 17.24
C LYS A 401 13.63 -35.33 18.33
N GLU A 402 12.94 -36.35 18.84
CA GLU A 402 11.95 -36.18 19.91
C GLU A 402 12.51 -35.53 21.18
N ASN A 403 13.82 -35.71 21.48
CA ASN A 403 14.49 -35.09 22.61
C ASN A 403 14.97 -33.63 22.32
N GLY A 404 14.67 -33.07 21.18
CA GLY A 404 15.05 -31.72 20.78
C GLY A 404 16.40 -31.59 20.08
N ASP A 405 17.10 -32.70 19.81
CA ASP A 405 18.37 -32.68 19.08
C ASP A 405 18.15 -32.42 17.59
N LEU A 406 18.98 -31.56 17.03
CA LEU A 406 19.09 -31.28 15.60
C LEU A 406 20.53 -30.94 15.21
N LEU A 407 20.83 -30.94 13.92
CA LEU A 407 22.07 -30.40 13.38
C LEU A 407 21.79 -29.10 12.63
N ARG A 408 22.47 -28.04 13.01
CA ARG A 408 22.39 -26.76 12.29
C ARG A 408 23.28 -26.81 11.06
N SER A 409 22.69 -26.51 9.90
CA SER A 409 23.40 -26.39 8.63
C SER A 409 23.49 -24.93 8.23
N ILE A 410 24.68 -24.45 7.87
CA ILE A 410 24.88 -23.08 7.42
C ILE A 410 25.47 -23.09 6.02
N SER A 411 24.88 -22.30 5.12
CA SER A 411 25.38 -22.07 3.79
C SER A 411 25.81 -20.63 3.57
N ILE A 412 26.77 -20.42 2.68
CA ILE A 412 27.01 -19.07 2.16
C ILE A 412 25.73 -18.54 1.55
N TRP A 413 25.46 -17.24 1.68
CA TRP A 413 24.41 -16.55 0.94
C TRP A 413 24.89 -15.19 0.51
N ASP A 414 25.58 -15.19 -0.63
CA ASP A 414 25.98 -13.96 -1.31
C ASP A 414 25.13 -13.79 -2.55
N ALA A 415 24.52 -12.62 -2.69
CA ALA A 415 23.65 -12.33 -3.83
C ALA A 415 23.86 -10.92 -4.37
N LYS A 416 23.56 -10.76 -5.65
CA LYS A 416 23.52 -9.47 -6.32
C LYS A 416 22.35 -9.44 -7.31
N GLU A 417 21.66 -8.30 -7.34
CA GLU A 417 20.62 -8.04 -8.31
C GLU A 417 20.82 -6.70 -9.00
N GLU A 418 20.60 -6.68 -10.29
CA GLU A 418 20.48 -5.47 -11.10
C GLU A 418 19.13 -5.43 -11.78
N GLN A 419 18.39 -4.32 -11.62
CA GLN A 419 17.15 -4.07 -12.34
C GLN A 419 17.25 -2.76 -13.12
N LYS A 420 16.81 -2.79 -14.39
CA LYS A 420 16.67 -1.63 -15.27
C LYS A 420 15.22 -1.58 -15.74
N LEU A 421 14.49 -0.59 -15.26
CA LEU A 421 13.07 -0.47 -15.52
C LEU A 421 12.79 0.86 -16.21
N GLY A 422 11.86 0.85 -17.16
CA GLY A 422 11.44 2.04 -17.88
C GLY A 422 9.96 1.98 -18.24
N GLN A 423 9.29 3.13 -18.23
CA GLN A 423 7.94 3.24 -18.74
C GLN A 423 7.68 4.61 -19.34
N VAL A 424 6.84 4.63 -20.37
CA VAL A 424 6.35 5.86 -21.01
C VAL A 424 4.86 5.70 -21.23
N PHE A 425 4.09 6.68 -20.77
CA PHE A 425 2.64 6.65 -20.95
C PHE A 425 2.05 8.04 -21.14
N ILE A 426 0.87 8.07 -21.75
CA ILE A 426 0.05 9.25 -21.93
C ILE A 426 -1.29 9.05 -21.22
N ASN A 427 -1.76 10.12 -20.57
CA ASN A 427 -3.11 10.24 -20.05
C ASN A 427 -3.83 11.33 -20.82
N GLY A 428 -5.09 11.08 -21.22
CA GLY A 428 -5.89 12.04 -21.96
C GLY A 428 -7.35 12.02 -21.56
N LYS A 429 -8.01 13.20 -21.65
CA LYS A 429 -9.46 13.35 -21.46
C LYS A 429 -10.05 14.04 -22.68
N GLU A 430 -11.03 13.40 -23.31
CA GLU A 430 -11.67 13.89 -24.55
C GLU A 430 -13.19 13.70 -24.48
N LEU A 431 -13.92 14.45 -25.32
CA LEU A 431 -15.36 14.33 -25.48
C LEU A 431 -15.72 13.99 -26.93
N THR A 432 -16.59 13.00 -27.12
CA THR A 432 -17.16 12.68 -28.41
C THR A 432 -18.70 12.74 -28.31
N GLY A 433 -19.28 13.87 -28.68
CA GLY A 433 -20.68 14.16 -28.35
C GLY A 433 -20.87 14.26 -26.85
N ASP A 434 -21.79 13.45 -26.32
CA ASP A 434 -22.09 13.39 -24.88
C ASP A 434 -21.29 12.27 -24.14
N VAL A 435 -20.31 11.65 -24.83
CA VAL A 435 -19.49 10.58 -24.26
C VAL A 435 -18.14 11.14 -23.87
N SER A 436 -17.79 11.03 -22.59
CA SER A 436 -16.44 11.34 -22.10
C SER A 436 -15.50 10.15 -22.30
N HIS A 437 -14.24 10.44 -22.52
CA HIS A 437 -13.17 9.45 -22.66
C HIS A 437 -12.04 9.79 -21.69
N THR A 438 -11.68 8.87 -20.79
CA THR A 438 -10.44 8.93 -20.03
C THR A 438 -9.51 7.85 -20.55
N ILE A 439 -8.45 8.27 -21.23
CA ILE A 439 -7.56 7.41 -22.00
C ILE A 439 -6.21 7.29 -21.30
N LEU A 440 -5.72 6.07 -21.16
CA LEU A 440 -4.35 5.73 -20.77
C LEU A 440 -3.74 4.85 -21.87
N GLY A 441 -2.57 5.19 -22.38
CA GLY A 441 -1.83 4.34 -23.29
C GLY A 441 -0.34 4.41 -23.00
N GLY A 442 0.37 3.29 -23.11
CA GLY A 442 1.78 3.30 -22.79
C GLY A 442 2.52 2.01 -23.09
N LEU A 443 3.79 2.04 -22.71
CA LEU A 443 4.70 0.89 -22.78
C LEU A 443 5.53 0.79 -21.49
N ASP A 444 5.82 -0.44 -21.07
CA ASP A 444 6.67 -0.76 -19.94
C ASP A 444 7.78 -1.70 -20.38
N TYR A 445 8.98 -1.46 -19.90
CA TYR A 445 10.17 -2.29 -20.11
C TYR A 445 10.80 -2.66 -18.77
N GLY A 446 11.24 -3.90 -18.65
CA GLY A 446 12.02 -4.36 -17.51
C GLY A 446 13.12 -5.35 -17.95
N ASN A 447 14.29 -5.19 -17.33
CA ASN A 447 15.40 -6.13 -17.41
C ASN A 447 15.91 -6.35 -15.99
N LYS A 448 15.86 -7.58 -15.51
CA LYS A 448 16.23 -7.97 -14.15
C LYS A 448 17.21 -9.14 -14.22
N ASN A 449 18.27 -9.05 -13.42
CA ASN A 449 19.29 -10.09 -13.33
C ASN A 449 19.65 -10.31 -11.86
N TYR A 450 19.35 -11.49 -11.34
CA TYR A 450 19.68 -11.93 -10.00
C TYR A 450 20.70 -13.07 -10.07
N ILE A 451 21.80 -12.95 -9.32
CA ILE A 451 22.79 -14.00 -9.16
C ILE A 451 23.03 -14.26 -7.68
N ALA A 452 23.18 -15.51 -7.27
CA ALA A 452 23.47 -15.87 -5.88
C ALA A 452 24.34 -17.12 -5.79
N ASP A 453 25.12 -17.17 -4.71
CA ASP A 453 25.89 -18.34 -4.31
C ASP A 453 25.35 -18.87 -2.98
N TRP A 454 24.97 -20.14 -2.95
CA TRP A 454 24.59 -20.89 -1.74
C TRP A 454 25.17 -22.31 -1.74
N ALA A 455 26.14 -22.62 -2.63
CA ALA A 455 26.66 -23.96 -2.82
C ALA A 455 27.59 -24.44 -1.69
N GLN A 456 28.24 -23.50 -0.99
CA GLN A 456 29.10 -23.86 0.12
C GLN A 456 28.24 -24.00 1.38
N ALA A 457 28.03 -25.23 1.84
CA ALA A 457 27.27 -25.53 3.05
C ALA A 457 28.06 -26.45 3.98
N VAL A 458 27.87 -26.28 5.28
CA VAL A 458 28.52 -27.09 6.33
C VAL A 458 27.61 -27.20 7.54
N ASN A 459 27.56 -28.39 8.15
CA ASN A 459 26.95 -28.56 9.45
C ASN A 459 27.88 -28.00 10.54
N ILE A 460 27.37 -27.12 11.36
CA ILE A 460 28.12 -26.49 12.45
C ILE A 460 28.05 -27.29 13.78
N ASP A 461 27.24 -28.33 13.80
CA ASP A 461 27.12 -29.33 14.85
C ASP A 461 27.50 -30.72 14.31
N THR A 462 27.69 -31.72 15.20
CA THR A 462 28.02 -33.09 14.82
C THR A 462 27.03 -34.06 15.46
N GLU A 463 26.90 -35.26 14.91
CA GLU A 463 26.01 -36.30 15.46
C GLU A 463 26.40 -36.68 16.92
N ASP A 464 27.70 -36.61 17.25
CA ASP A 464 28.19 -36.87 18.61
C ASP A 464 27.96 -35.70 19.58
N ASN A 465 27.71 -34.50 19.03
CA ASN A 465 27.43 -33.26 19.78
C ASN A 465 26.41 -32.43 19.05
N PRO A 466 25.14 -32.88 18.98
CA PRO A 466 24.06 -32.16 18.31
C PRO A 466 23.70 -30.89 19.10
N PHE A 467 23.08 -29.92 18.40
CA PHE A 467 22.42 -28.81 19.07
C PHE A 467 21.11 -29.29 19.67
N ASN A 468 20.86 -28.99 20.93
CA ASN A 468 19.60 -29.32 21.58
C ASN A 468 18.79 -28.03 21.85
N ILE A 469 17.54 -27.97 21.44
CA ILE A 469 16.70 -26.78 21.59
C ILE A 469 16.34 -26.47 23.06
N TYR A 470 16.36 -27.47 23.93
CA TYR A 470 16.06 -27.33 25.37
C TYR A 470 17.32 -27.08 26.24
N ASP A 471 18.52 -27.35 25.70
CA ASP A 471 19.82 -27.08 26.32
C ASP A 471 20.81 -26.59 25.24
N PRO A 472 20.65 -25.33 24.75
CA PRO A 472 21.42 -24.81 23.63
C PRO A 472 22.92 -24.79 23.89
N GLN A 473 23.70 -25.43 23.03
CA GLN A 473 25.17 -25.45 23.09
C GLN A 473 25.78 -24.62 21.97
N PRO A 474 26.97 -24.02 22.17
CA PRO A 474 27.68 -23.35 21.12
C PRO A 474 28.00 -24.29 19.95
N ALA A 475 28.04 -23.75 18.71
CA ALA A 475 28.40 -24.50 17.51
C ALA A 475 29.80 -25.17 17.69
N ALA A 476 29.90 -26.44 17.28
CA ALA A 476 31.16 -27.19 17.33
C ALA A 476 32.17 -26.70 16.29
N ILE A 477 31.66 -26.26 15.12
CA ILE A 477 32.44 -25.82 13.98
C ILE A 477 31.99 -24.42 13.58
N LEU A 478 32.92 -23.52 13.27
CA LEU A 478 32.59 -22.23 12.67
C LEU A 478 32.86 -22.30 11.16
N PRO A 479 31.90 -21.85 10.32
CA PRO A 479 32.06 -21.94 8.88
C PRO A 479 33.11 -20.95 8.34
N GLU A 480 33.88 -21.42 7.37
CA GLU A 480 34.74 -20.57 6.54
C GLU A 480 34.31 -20.73 5.07
N PHE A 481 33.85 -19.64 4.45
CA PHE A 481 33.41 -19.65 3.06
C PHE A 481 34.47 -19.06 2.13
N ASP A 482 34.79 -19.76 1.05
CA ASP A 482 35.70 -19.28 0.02
C ASP A 482 35.03 -18.21 -0.88
N ARG A 483 35.49 -16.97 -0.72
CA ARG A 483 35.11 -15.81 -1.55
C ARG A 483 36.25 -15.33 -2.45
N SER A 484 37.26 -16.15 -2.73
CA SER A 484 38.43 -15.77 -3.51
C SER A 484 38.12 -15.50 -4.97
N THR A 485 37.03 -16.08 -5.50
CA THR A 485 36.53 -15.81 -6.86
C THR A 485 35.34 -14.87 -6.85
N SER A 486 35.08 -14.22 -7.99
CA SER A 486 33.93 -13.32 -8.11
C SER A 486 32.59 -14.07 -7.94
N LEU A 487 31.54 -13.38 -7.43
CA LEU A 487 30.23 -13.96 -7.31
C LEU A 487 29.70 -14.53 -8.64
N GLN A 488 29.97 -13.86 -9.76
CA GLN A 488 29.61 -14.35 -11.10
C GLN A 488 30.22 -15.71 -11.44
N GLN A 489 31.43 -16.01 -10.96
CA GLN A 489 32.10 -17.28 -11.23
C GLN A 489 31.65 -18.43 -10.31
N ARG A 490 31.25 -18.11 -9.09
CA ARG A 490 30.81 -19.09 -8.08
C ARG A 490 29.31 -19.19 -7.89
N ALA A 491 28.50 -18.40 -8.67
CA ALA A 491 27.06 -18.37 -8.54
C ALA A 491 26.43 -19.76 -8.77
N SER A 492 25.66 -20.20 -7.81
CA SER A 492 24.86 -21.43 -7.86
C SER A 492 23.51 -21.22 -8.53
N GLY A 493 23.00 -19.99 -8.51
CA GLY A 493 21.75 -19.60 -9.13
C GLY A 493 21.86 -18.32 -9.91
N ILE A 494 21.37 -18.37 -11.16
CA ILE A 494 21.23 -17.21 -12.03
C ILE A 494 19.78 -17.17 -12.50
N ILE A 495 19.10 -16.05 -12.21
CA ILE A 495 17.71 -15.82 -12.57
C ILE A 495 17.64 -14.49 -13.32
N THR A 496 17.12 -14.55 -14.54
CA THR A 496 16.94 -13.37 -15.38
C THR A 496 15.50 -13.23 -15.82
N SER A 497 15.01 -12.01 -15.99
CA SER A 497 13.74 -11.73 -16.65
C SER A 497 13.79 -10.44 -17.44
N ASN A 498 13.23 -10.47 -18.64
CA ASN A 498 13.07 -9.34 -19.54
C ASN A 498 11.60 -9.26 -19.93
N TYR A 499 11.04 -8.06 -19.98
CA TYR A 499 9.71 -7.87 -20.53
C TYR A 499 9.59 -6.56 -21.29
N LEU A 500 8.73 -6.57 -22.29
CA LEU A 500 8.24 -5.40 -23.00
C LEU A 500 6.73 -5.52 -23.11
N SER A 501 6.01 -4.51 -22.61
CA SER A 501 4.56 -4.51 -22.63
C SER A 501 4.02 -3.25 -23.29
N TYR A 502 2.92 -3.42 -24.03
CA TYR A 502 2.13 -2.35 -24.60
C TYR A 502 0.72 -2.43 -24.03
N TYR A 503 0.16 -1.31 -23.61
CA TYR A 503 -1.18 -1.29 -23.02
C TYR A 503 -1.96 -0.05 -23.43
N ILE A 504 -3.27 -0.24 -23.47
CA ILE A 504 -4.24 0.83 -23.66
C ILE A 504 -5.46 0.59 -22.76
N GLN A 505 -5.97 1.65 -22.19
CA GLN A 505 -7.25 1.67 -21.47
C GLN A 505 -8.05 2.88 -21.91
N ASN A 506 -9.35 2.71 -22.09
CA ASN A 506 -10.29 3.79 -22.29
C ASN A 506 -11.50 3.59 -21.38
N GLN A 507 -11.75 4.55 -20.51
CA GLN A 507 -12.97 4.63 -19.73
C GLN A 507 -13.93 5.58 -20.46
N LEU A 508 -15.08 5.04 -20.86
CA LEU A 508 -16.16 5.75 -21.53
C LEU A 508 -17.19 6.18 -20.49
N GLY A 509 -17.44 7.47 -20.38
CA GLY A 509 -18.46 8.02 -19.48
C GLY A 509 -19.73 8.38 -20.26
N PHE A 510 -20.86 7.96 -19.73
CA PHE A 510 -22.21 8.19 -20.23
C PHE A 510 -23.08 8.80 -19.13
N LEU A 511 -24.18 9.46 -19.49
CA LEU A 511 -25.13 10.05 -18.53
C LEU A 511 -24.46 11.07 -17.59
N ASP A 512 -23.73 12.01 -18.17
CA ASP A 512 -22.91 12.99 -17.41
C ASP A 512 -21.88 12.33 -16.45
N ASP A 513 -21.24 11.24 -16.93
CA ASP A 513 -20.28 10.39 -16.20
C ASP A 513 -20.87 9.56 -15.05
N ASP A 514 -22.18 9.45 -14.90
CA ASP A 514 -22.79 8.55 -13.92
C ASP A 514 -22.56 7.07 -14.26
N LEU A 515 -22.58 6.72 -15.56
CA LEU A 515 -22.27 5.36 -16.02
C LEU A 515 -20.92 5.35 -16.75
N ARG A 516 -19.99 4.54 -16.25
CA ARG A 516 -18.64 4.42 -16.82
C ARG A 516 -18.38 2.98 -17.26
N LEU A 517 -17.86 2.83 -18.48
CA LEU A 517 -17.41 1.55 -19.04
C LEU A 517 -15.92 1.62 -19.30
N THR A 518 -15.13 0.83 -18.60
CA THR A 518 -13.67 0.72 -18.80
C THR A 518 -13.35 -0.49 -19.67
N LEU A 519 -12.61 -0.25 -20.74
CA LEU A 519 -12.08 -1.27 -21.64
C LEU A 519 -10.56 -1.13 -21.68
N ALA A 520 -9.84 -2.21 -21.38
CA ALA A 520 -8.39 -2.19 -21.41
C ALA A 520 -7.83 -3.50 -21.96
N GLY A 521 -6.60 -3.42 -22.46
CA GLY A 521 -5.83 -4.57 -22.86
C GLY A 521 -4.34 -4.28 -22.78
N ARG A 522 -3.60 -5.31 -22.37
CA ARG A 522 -2.13 -5.30 -22.34
C ARG A 522 -1.60 -6.49 -23.12
N TYR A 523 -0.63 -6.25 -23.94
CA TYR A 523 0.17 -7.29 -24.62
C TYR A 523 1.58 -7.26 -24.06
N THR A 524 2.05 -8.40 -23.55
CA THR A 524 3.37 -8.53 -22.94
C THR A 524 4.18 -9.60 -23.66
N GLU A 525 5.39 -9.26 -24.06
CA GLU A 525 6.45 -10.18 -24.43
C GLU A 525 7.36 -10.35 -23.21
N PHE A 526 7.54 -11.59 -22.75
CA PHE A 526 8.24 -11.92 -21.53
C PHE A 526 9.24 -13.04 -21.78
N GLU A 527 10.51 -12.77 -21.50
CA GLU A 527 11.59 -13.76 -21.57
C GLU A 527 12.18 -13.92 -20.17
N SER A 528 12.37 -15.14 -19.73
CA SER A 528 13.02 -15.41 -18.45
C SER A 528 13.93 -16.62 -18.54
N SER A 529 14.82 -16.74 -17.56
CA SER A 529 15.62 -17.95 -17.35
C SER A 529 15.88 -18.09 -15.85
N ALA A 530 15.64 -19.27 -15.30
CA ALA A 530 16.07 -19.60 -13.96
C ALA A 530 16.85 -20.91 -13.99
N TYR A 531 18.01 -20.91 -13.32
CA TYR A 531 18.91 -22.06 -13.26
C TYR A 531 19.28 -22.65 -14.64
N GLY A 532 19.32 -21.78 -15.67
CA GLY A 532 19.60 -22.17 -17.03
C GLY A 532 18.41 -22.70 -17.85
N VAL A 533 17.21 -22.74 -17.27
CA VAL A 533 15.98 -23.15 -17.96
C VAL A 533 15.27 -21.88 -18.48
N PRO A 534 15.13 -21.71 -19.81
CA PRO A 534 14.49 -20.53 -20.39
C PRO A 534 12.95 -20.69 -20.48
N SER A 535 12.25 -19.55 -20.53
CA SER A 535 10.85 -19.40 -20.91
C SER A 535 10.71 -18.15 -21.79
N ASP A 536 9.84 -18.21 -22.81
CA ASP A 536 9.51 -17.11 -23.74
C ASP A 536 8.00 -17.11 -23.97
N ASP A 537 7.33 -16.10 -23.46
CA ASP A 537 5.87 -16.00 -23.42
C ASP A 537 5.39 -14.72 -24.11
N LYS A 538 4.25 -14.82 -24.82
CA LYS A 538 3.55 -13.69 -25.43
C LYS A 538 2.08 -13.75 -25.06
N VAL A 539 1.68 -12.88 -24.15
CA VAL A 539 0.37 -12.96 -23.54
C VAL A 539 -0.40 -11.65 -23.71
N PHE A 540 -1.70 -11.77 -24.03
CA PHE A 540 -2.63 -10.67 -24.03
C PHE A 540 -3.58 -10.82 -22.83
N THR A 541 -3.64 -9.79 -21.99
CA THR A 541 -4.51 -9.73 -20.80
C THR A 541 -5.57 -8.65 -21.01
N PRO A 542 -6.86 -9.02 -21.17
CA PRO A 542 -7.98 -8.08 -21.26
C PRO A 542 -8.48 -7.63 -19.90
N ARG A 543 -9.11 -6.44 -19.83
CA ARG A 543 -9.87 -5.96 -18.70
C ARG A 543 -11.14 -5.28 -19.17
N VAL A 544 -12.25 -5.58 -18.52
CA VAL A 544 -13.53 -4.93 -18.73
C VAL A 544 -14.14 -4.59 -17.37
N ALA A 545 -14.55 -3.34 -17.18
CA ALA A 545 -15.21 -2.96 -15.94
C ALA A 545 -16.35 -1.97 -16.22
N VAL A 546 -17.35 -1.99 -15.36
CA VAL A 546 -18.47 -1.05 -15.39
C VAL A 546 -18.66 -0.48 -13.98
N SER A 547 -18.90 0.82 -13.90
CA SER A 547 -19.31 1.46 -12.64
C SER A 547 -20.51 2.40 -12.89
N TYR A 548 -21.37 2.50 -11.87
CA TYR A 548 -22.55 3.35 -11.91
C TYR A 548 -22.67 4.14 -10.61
N SER A 549 -22.77 5.46 -10.73
CA SER A 549 -23.01 6.39 -9.62
C SER A 549 -24.51 6.34 -9.29
N ILE A 550 -24.87 5.60 -8.22
CA ILE A 550 -26.26 5.59 -7.72
C ILE A 550 -26.57 6.95 -7.09
N LEU A 551 -25.59 7.52 -6.42
CA LEU A 551 -25.54 8.87 -5.86
C LEU A 551 -24.10 9.41 -6.08
N ASP A 552 -23.88 10.70 -5.96
CA ASP A 552 -22.55 11.32 -6.10
C ASP A 552 -21.49 10.69 -5.16
N ASN A 553 -21.93 10.13 -4.03
CA ASN A 553 -21.10 9.54 -3.00
C ASN A 553 -21.31 8.03 -2.82
N LEU A 554 -22.07 7.37 -3.72
CA LEU A 554 -22.33 5.93 -3.71
C LEU A 554 -22.21 5.35 -5.11
N ILE A 555 -21.21 4.51 -5.31
CA ILE A 555 -20.93 3.87 -6.60
C ILE A 555 -20.98 2.36 -6.45
N VAL A 556 -21.63 1.69 -7.40
CA VAL A 556 -21.57 0.25 -7.62
C VAL A 556 -20.67 -0.04 -8.80
N TYR A 557 -19.88 -1.10 -8.75
CA TYR A 557 -19.04 -1.53 -9.86
C TYR A 557 -19.00 -3.04 -10.02
N GLY A 558 -18.63 -3.48 -11.23
CA GLY A 558 -18.28 -4.84 -11.56
C GLY A 558 -17.09 -4.85 -12.51
N MET A 559 -16.23 -5.86 -12.39
CA MET A 559 -14.98 -5.96 -13.14
C MET A 559 -14.68 -7.41 -13.52
N TYR A 560 -14.11 -7.59 -14.71
CA TYR A 560 -13.38 -8.76 -15.15
C TYR A 560 -11.98 -8.35 -15.54
N ASP A 561 -10.97 -9.01 -14.99
CA ASP A 561 -9.56 -8.72 -15.26
C ASP A 561 -8.75 -10.03 -15.32
N GLN A 562 -7.65 -10.01 -16.08
CA GLN A 562 -6.75 -11.16 -16.22
C GLN A 562 -5.31 -10.79 -15.89
N THR A 563 -4.55 -11.79 -15.43
CA THR A 563 -3.09 -11.72 -15.30
C THR A 563 -2.47 -13.06 -15.72
N PHE A 564 -1.16 -13.10 -15.81
CA PHE A 564 -0.42 -14.33 -16.06
C PHE A 564 0.88 -14.38 -15.25
N LEU A 565 1.40 -15.59 -15.07
CA LEU A 565 2.73 -15.84 -14.57
C LEU A 565 3.49 -16.67 -15.62
N PRO A 566 4.70 -16.27 -16.01
CA PRO A 566 5.52 -17.11 -16.84
C PRO A 566 5.90 -18.39 -16.07
N GLU A 567 5.86 -19.52 -16.76
CA GLU A 567 6.24 -20.81 -16.19
C GLU A 567 7.49 -21.32 -16.89
N GLN A 568 8.35 -22.02 -16.16
CA GLN A 568 9.65 -22.46 -16.65
C GLN A 568 9.76 -23.97 -16.66
N GLY A 569 10.47 -24.50 -17.64
CA GLY A 569 10.75 -25.92 -17.79
C GLY A 569 9.98 -26.57 -18.91
N THR A 570 10.09 -27.90 -18.96
CA THR A 570 9.45 -28.74 -19.95
C THR A 570 8.84 -29.97 -19.26
N ASN A 571 7.79 -30.50 -19.86
CA ASN A 571 7.24 -31.79 -19.47
C ASN A 571 8.23 -32.93 -19.85
N ARG A 572 7.88 -34.18 -19.49
CA ARG A 572 8.68 -35.38 -19.73
C ARG A 572 9.06 -35.63 -21.21
N ILE A 573 8.27 -35.11 -22.13
CA ILE A 573 8.52 -35.26 -23.58
C ILE A 573 9.22 -34.04 -24.19
N GLY A 574 9.63 -33.07 -23.35
CA GLY A 574 10.43 -31.90 -23.76
C GLY A 574 9.59 -30.74 -24.32
N GLU A 575 8.28 -30.72 -24.14
CA GLU A 575 7.44 -29.58 -24.48
C GLU A 575 7.49 -28.53 -23.38
N PRO A 576 7.66 -27.23 -23.72
CA PRO A 576 7.65 -26.15 -22.75
C PRO A 576 6.27 -26.00 -22.11
N PHE A 577 6.24 -25.53 -20.87
CA PHE A 577 5.00 -25.19 -20.21
C PHE A 577 4.42 -23.89 -20.76
N ASP A 578 3.09 -23.82 -20.81
CA ASP A 578 2.36 -22.57 -21.06
C ASP A 578 2.44 -21.65 -19.82
N PRO A 579 2.31 -20.33 -19.98
CA PRO A 579 2.17 -19.45 -18.81
C PRO A 579 0.91 -19.81 -18.00
N VAL A 580 1.05 -19.79 -16.69
CA VAL A 580 -0.10 -19.87 -15.77
C VAL A 580 -0.97 -18.64 -15.96
N THR A 581 -2.28 -18.81 -16.11
CA THR A 581 -3.22 -17.71 -16.26
C THR A 581 -4.11 -17.59 -15.03
N ALA A 582 -4.54 -16.38 -14.75
CA ALA A 582 -5.53 -16.14 -13.70
C ALA A 582 -6.50 -15.05 -14.09
N GLU A 583 -7.77 -15.26 -13.75
CA GLU A 583 -8.85 -14.31 -13.97
C GLU A 583 -9.58 -14.00 -12.67
N ASP A 584 -10.14 -12.79 -12.58
CA ASP A 584 -10.89 -12.28 -11.43
C ASP A 584 -12.21 -11.67 -11.90
N ILE A 585 -13.30 -12.09 -11.27
CA ILE A 585 -14.60 -11.44 -11.38
C ILE A 585 -14.88 -10.76 -10.05
N GLU A 586 -14.91 -9.45 -10.05
CA GLU A 586 -15.11 -8.65 -8.85
C GLU A 586 -16.34 -7.76 -8.97
N GLY A 587 -17.07 -7.60 -7.86
CA GLY A 587 -18.16 -6.65 -7.75
C GLY A 587 -18.13 -5.95 -6.39
N GLY A 588 -18.43 -4.65 -6.37
CA GLY A 588 -18.33 -3.90 -5.13
C GLY A 588 -19.17 -2.63 -5.07
N LEU A 589 -19.20 -2.09 -3.85
CA LEU A 589 -19.83 -0.82 -3.51
C LEU A 589 -18.77 0.10 -2.89
N LYS A 590 -18.77 1.36 -3.29
CA LYS A 590 -17.91 2.40 -2.73
C LYS A 590 -18.76 3.54 -2.21
N PHE A 591 -18.42 4.01 -1.02
CA PHE A 591 -19.08 5.11 -0.34
C PHE A 591 -18.08 6.18 0.06
N GLU A 592 -18.45 7.43 -0.11
CA GLU A 592 -17.78 8.58 0.49
C GLU A 592 -18.76 9.37 1.35
N PHE A 593 -18.32 9.79 2.54
CA PHE A 593 -19.08 10.61 3.47
C PHE A 593 -18.26 11.82 3.91
N PHE A 594 -18.94 12.85 4.41
CA PHE A 594 -18.31 14.04 4.97
C PHE A 594 -17.31 14.71 4.02
N ASP A 595 -17.71 14.90 2.75
CA ASP A 595 -16.86 15.48 1.69
C ASP A 595 -15.53 14.73 1.48
N GLY A 596 -15.56 13.38 1.50
CA GLY A 596 -14.40 12.50 1.29
C GLY A 596 -13.54 12.27 2.54
N ASN A 597 -13.91 12.85 3.69
CA ASN A 597 -13.19 12.65 4.95
C ASN A 597 -13.34 11.24 5.52
N TRP A 598 -14.33 10.49 5.04
CA TRP A 598 -14.61 9.11 5.39
C TRP A 598 -14.96 8.32 4.15
N ASN A 599 -14.35 7.19 3.96
CA ASN A 599 -14.68 6.26 2.87
C ASN A 599 -14.93 4.83 3.38
N ALA A 600 -15.71 4.08 2.60
CA ALA A 600 -15.92 2.66 2.81
C ALA A 600 -16.01 1.95 1.45
N THR A 601 -15.49 0.73 1.39
CA THR A 601 -15.55 -0.15 0.22
C THR A 601 -15.96 -1.54 0.68
N ALA A 602 -16.94 -2.13 0.02
CA ALA A 602 -17.34 -3.52 0.21
C ALA A 602 -17.20 -4.25 -1.13
N THR A 603 -16.51 -5.39 -1.15
CA THR A 603 -16.14 -6.08 -2.38
C THR A 603 -16.35 -7.58 -2.24
N TYR A 604 -16.92 -8.22 -3.25
CA TYR A 604 -16.88 -9.66 -3.46
C TYR A 604 -15.98 -9.97 -4.65
N PHE A 605 -15.13 -10.98 -4.53
CA PHE A 605 -14.23 -11.44 -5.58
C PHE A 605 -14.31 -12.96 -5.78
N ASP A 606 -14.04 -13.39 -7.01
CA ASP A 606 -13.96 -14.79 -7.43
C ASP A 606 -12.82 -14.92 -8.43
N ILE A 607 -11.69 -15.49 -7.96
CA ILE A 607 -10.44 -15.63 -8.71
C ILE A 607 -10.28 -17.10 -9.10
N HIS A 608 -9.94 -17.35 -10.36
CA HIS A 608 -9.60 -18.64 -10.92
C HIS A 608 -8.18 -18.61 -11.46
N LYS A 609 -7.34 -19.57 -11.10
CA LYS A 609 -5.95 -19.72 -11.55
C LYS A 609 -5.75 -21.09 -12.17
N ASP A 610 -5.43 -21.12 -13.47
CA ASP A 610 -5.30 -22.30 -14.31
C ASP A 610 -3.85 -22.63 -14.64
N LYS A 611 -3.65 -23.84 -15.20
CA LYS A 611 -2.39 -24.28 -15.81
C LYS A 611 -1.20 -24.31 -14.85
N PHE A 612 -1.43 -24.60 -13.57
CA PHE A 612 -0.32 -24.75 -12.63
C PHE A 612 0.35 -26.14 -12.74
N LEU A 613 1.57 -26.23 -12.27
CA LEU A 613 2.36 -27.45 -12.31
C LEU A 613 2.03 -28.37 -11.14
N VAL A 614 1.88 -29.67 -11.47
CA VAL A 614 1.84 -30.76 -10.49
C VAL A 614 2.89 -31.81 -10.87
N THR A 615 3.27 -32.64 -9.91
CA THR A 615 4.18 -33.77 -10.18
C THR A 615 3.55 -34.70 -11.22
N ASP A 616 4.33 -35.10 -12.23
CA ASP A 616 3.87 -36.10 -13.22
C ASP A 616 3.57 -37.42 -12.53
N PRO A 617 2.33 -37.95 -12.61
CA PRO A 617 1.97 -39.20 -11.97
C PRO A 617 2.67 -40.43 -12.55
N GLU A 618 3.26 -40.31 -13.75
CA GLU A 618 4.04 -41.37 -14.41
C GLU A 618 5.53 -41.34 -14.08
N ASP A 619 6.08 -40.16 -13.73
CA ASP A 619 7.48 -39.96 -13.32
C ASP A 619 7.64 -38.76 -12.42
N ALA A 620 7.83 -39.00 -11.14
CA ALA A 620 7.98 -37.95 -10.12
C ALA A 620 9.19 -36.99 -10.31
N ASN A 621 10.07 -37.25 -11.26
CA ASN A 621 11.15 -36.32 -11.61
C ASN A 621 10.70 -35.19 -12.56
N TYR A 622 9.50 -35.29 -13.10
CA TYR A 622 8.92 -34.32 -14.02
C TYR A 622 7.66 -33.70 -13.45
N SER A 623 7.24 -32.60 -14.07
CA SER A 623 5.97 -31.94 -13.81
C SER A 623 5.10 -31.98 -15.07
N ILE A 624 3.79 -31.90 -14.86
CA ILE A 624 2.79 -31.70 -15.91
C ILE A 624 1.96 -30.46 -15.56
N GLN A 625 1.49 -29.74 -16.55
CA GLN A 625 0.45 -28.72 -16.36
C GLN A 625 -0.91 -29.38 -16.33
N VAL A 626 -1.73 -28.96 -15.39
CA VAL A 626 -3.11 -29.41 -15.24
C VAL A 626 -4.08 -28.25 -15.48
N ASP A 627 -5.10 -28.51 -16.30
CA ASP A 627 -6.20 -27.55 -16.52
C ASP A 627 -7.22 -27.64 -15.38
N THR A 628 -6.74 -27.55 -14.13
CA THR A 628 -7.58 -27.56 -12.94
C THR A 628 -7.38 -26.26 -12.18
N ASP A 629 -8.47 -25.71 -11.68
CA ASP A 629 -8.47 -24.38 -11.07
C ASP A 629 -8.04 -24.42 -9.62
N ILE A 630 -7.16 -23.46 -9.24
CA ILE A 630 -7.16 -22.97 -7.86
C ILE A 630 -8.17 -21.83 -7.81
N THR A 631 -9.18 -21.97 -6.96
CA THR A 631 -10.18 -20.93 -6.77
C THR A 631 -9.95 -20.17 -5.48
N SER A 632 -10.06 -18.84 -5.54
CA SER A 632 -10.06 -17.98 -4.36
C SER A 632 -11.30 -17.10 -4.38
N ARG A 633 -12.17 -17.25 -3.38
CA ARG A 633 -13.42 -16.51 -3.27
C ARG A 633 -13.53 -15.84 -1.92
N GLY A 634 -14.09 -14.64 -1.92
CA GLY A 634 -14.21 -13.95 -0.65
C GLY A 634 -14.98 -12.65 -0.68
N PHE A 635 -15.07 -12.09 0.51
CA PHE A 635 -15.67 -10.81 0.77
C PHE A 635 -14.70 -9.94 1.56
N GLU A 636 -14.59 -8.67 1.17
CA GLU A 636 -13.75 -7.67 1.83
C GLU A 636 -14.57 -6.44 2.19
N PHE A 637 -14.26 -5.87 3.33
CA PHE A 637 -14.80 -4.59 3.78
C PHE A 637 -13.66 -3.75 4.33
N ASP A 638 -13.49 -2.55 3.79
CA ASP A 638 -12.55 -1.55 4.27
C ASP A 638 -13.29 -0.25 4.55
N THR A 639 -13.04 0.37 5.70
CA THR A 639 -13.52 1.72 5.99
C THR A 639 -12.50 2.49 6.77
N ARG A 640 -12.35 3.79 6.46
CA ARG A 640 -11.38 4.67 7.12
C ARG A 640 -11.76 6.13 7.01
N GLY A 641 -11.24 6.92 7.92
CA GLY A 641 -11.35 8.37 7.89
C GLY A 641 -11.70 9.01 9.23
N GLU A 642 -12.00 10.29 9.19
CA GLU A 642 -12.40 11.09 10.34
C GLU A 642 -13.92 11.05 10.48
N ILE A 643 -14.45 10.38 11.54
CA ILE A 643 -15.88 10.28 11.82
C ILE A 643 -16.42 11.59 12.35
N THR A 644 -15.67 12.21 13.23
CA THR A 644 -15.91 13.54 13.78
C THR A 644 -14.57 14.16 14.12
N LYS A 645 -14.52 15.47 14.27
CA LYS A 645 -13.28 16.21 14.49
C LYS A 645 -12.40 15.57 15.58
N GLY A 646 -11.22 15.12 15.17
CA GLY A 646 -10.22 14.48 15.99
C GLY A 646 -10.45 12.99 16.25
N LEU A 647 -11.53 12.37 15.72
CA LEU A 647 -11.78 10.93 15.85
C LEU A 647 -11.60 10.24 14.50
N ASN A 648 -10.49 9.57 14.34
CA ASN A 648 -10.15 8.77 13.17
C ASN A 648 -10.36 7.28 13.44
N LEU A 649 -10.81 6.54 12.43
CA LEU A 649 -10.98 5.09 12.47
C LEU A 649 -10.44 4.46 11.19
N ILE A 650 -9.75 3.33 11.34
CA ILE A 650 -9.56 2.32 10.31
C ILE A 650 -10.21 1.05 10.84
N LEU A 651 -11.07 0.44 10.05
CA LEU A 651 -11.66 -0.86 10.34
C LEU A 651 -11.74 -1.64 9.04
N ASN A 652 -11.26 -2.87 9.07
CA ASN A 652 -11.33 -3.74 7.91
C ASN A 652 -11.64 -5.19 8.31
N TYR A 653 -12.22 -5.91 7.36
CA TYR A 653 -12.54 -7.32 7.47
C TYR A 653 -12.38 -7.99 6.12
N ALA A 654 -11.83 -9.20 6.09
CA ALA A 654 -11.83 -10.06 4.94
C ALA A 654 -12.21 -11.49 5.34
N TYR A 655 -13.01 -12.10 4.50
CA TYR A 655 -13.20 -13.55 4.42
C TYR A 655 -12.62 -14.03 3.11
N THR A 656 -11.72 -15.01 3.16
CA THR A 656 -11.07 -15.60 1.98
C THR A 656 -11.11 -17.12 2.09
N ASN A 657 -11.63 -17.79 1.07
CA ASN A 657 -11.60 -19.23 0.94
C ASN A 657 -10.82 -19.59 -0.31
N VAL A 658 -9.76 -20.40 -0.17
CA VAL A 658 -8.92 -20.84 -1.29
C VAL A 658 -8.92 -22.36 -1.32
N GLU A 659 -9.29 -22.93 -2.47
CA GLU A 659 -9.47 -24.36 -2.67
C GLU A 659 -8.80 -24.79 -3.99
N ASP A 660 -8.31 -26.02 -4.00
CA ASP A 660 -7.91 -26.71 -5.24
C ASP A 660 -9.15 -27.22 -6.01
N ALA A 661 -8.92 -27.86 -7.16
CA ALA A 661 -9.98 -28.41 -8.00
C ALA A 661 -10.82 -29.52 -7.32
N ASP A 662 -10.26 -30.20 -6.34
CA ASP A 662 -10.94 -31.26 -5.58
C ASP A 662 -11.72 -30.70 -4.38
N GLY A 663 -11.62 -29.35 -4.14
CA GLY A 663 -12.26 -28.67 -3.03
C GLY A 663 -11.46 -28.75 -1.72
N ASN A 664 -10.20 -29.17 -1.78
CA ASN A 664 -9.34 -29.15 -0.60
C ASN A 664 -8.84 -27.74 -0.32
N PRO A 665 -8.81 -27.31 0.95
CA PRO A 665 -8.29 -25.99 1.28
C PRO A 665 -6.78 -25.90 1.01
N ILE A 666 -6.34 -24.74 0.47
CA ILE A 666 -4.94 -24.43 0.28
C ILE A 666 -4.43 -23.68 1.50
N ALA A 667 -3.25 -24.09 1.99
CA ALA A 667 -2.60 -23.48 3.17
C ALA A 667 -1.95 -22.12 2.89
N GLY A 668 -1.52 -21.45 3.95
CA GLY A 668 -0.70 -20.23 3.89
C GLY A 668 -1.46 -18.92 4.09
N PHE A 669 -2.70 -18.95 4.55
CA PHE A 669 -3.48 -17.74 4.85
C PHE A 669 -4.47 -17.99 6.00
N SER A 670 -5.13 -16.90 6.45
CA SER A 670 -6.22 -16.98 7.43
C SER A 670 -7.55 -16.76 6.72
N LYS A 671 -8.55 -17.58 7.01
CA LYS A 671 -9.89 -17.41 6.40
C LYS A 671 -10.54 -16.09 6.80
N HIS A 672 -10.39 -15.70 8.06
CA HIS A 672 -10.93 -14.43 8.56
C HIS A 672 -9.80 -13.54 9.05
N VAL A 673 -9.75 -12.34 8.51
CA VAL A 673 -8.79 -11.30 8.89
C VAL A 673 -9.58 -10.04 9.25
N THR A 674 -9.43 -9.55 10.48
CA THR A 674 -10.00 -8.25 10.86
C THR A 674 -8.97 -7.42 11.60
N ASN A 675 -8.90 -6.15 11.26
CA ASN A 675 -8.03 -5.18 11.91
C ASN A 675 -8.81 -3.90 12.20
N GLY A 676 -8.41 -3.23 13.26
CA GLY A 676 -8.94 -1.92 13.60
C GLY A 676 -7.87 -1.03 14.20
N TRP A 677 -7.99 0.27 13.95
CA TRP A 677 -7.21 1.32 14.59
C TRP A 677 -8.11 2.51 14.83
N LEU A 678 -8.30 2.88 16.08
CA LEU A 678 -9.04 4.05 16.52
C LEU A 678 -8.06 5.06 17.10
N ASP A 679 -8.11 6.29 16.64
CA ASP A 679 -7.30 7.40 17.13
C ASP A 679 -8.21 8.58 17.50
N TYR A 680 -8.06 9.12 18.71
CA TYR A 680 -8.80 10.28 19.17
C TYR A 680 -7.88 11.36 19.71
N THR A 681 -7.86 12.50 19.05
CA THR A 681 -7.17 13.72 19.51
C THR A 681 -8.15 14.66 20.16
N PHE A 682 -7.95 14.96 21.45
CA PHE A 682 -8.81 15.83 22.25
C PHE A 682 -8.87 17.26 21.68
N GLN A 683 -10.10 17.79 21.59
CA GLN A 683 -10.39 19.12 21.03
C GLN A 683 -10.61 20.20 22.12
N THR A 684 -10.66 19.80 23.40
CA THR A 684 -10.86 20.73 24.53
C THR A 684 -9.58 21.50 24.84
N GLU A 685 -9.67 22.79 25.23
CA GLU A 685 -8.51 23.64 25.47
C GLU A 685 -7.49 23.05 26.43
N ASN A 686 -7.92 22.36 27.49
CA ASN A 686 -7.04 21.79 28.52
C ASN A 686 -6.29 20.53 28.04
N LEU A 687 -6.78 19.84 27.01
CA LEU A 687 -6.20 18.61 26.45
C LEU A 687 -5.87 18.75 24.96
N LYS A 688 -5.86 19.97 24.45
CA LYS A 688 -5.60 20.21 23.02
C LYS A 688 -4.29 19.58 22.58
N GLY A 689 -4.39 18.75 21.53
CA GLY A 689 -3.27 18.03 20.95
C GLY A 689 -2.91 16.72 21.66
N VAL A 690 -3.52 16.39 22.80
CA VAL A 690 -3.37 15.04 23.39
C VAL A 690 -4.17 14.05 22.58
N GLY A 691 -3.56 12.93 22.21
CA GLY A 691 -4.16 11.83 21.48
C GLY A 691 -4.09 10.51 22.24
N VAL A 692 -5.08 9.67 22.03
CA VAL A 692 -5.15 8.28 22.52
C VAL A 692 -5.54 7.38 21.37
N SER A 693 -4.77 6.33 21.12
CA SER A 693 -5.05 5.38 20.06
C SER A 693 -5.13 3.95 20.59
N LEU A 694 -5.95 3.13 19.96
CA LEU A 694 -6.08 1.71 20.25
C LEU A 694 -6.29 0.95 18.94
N GLY A 695 -5.54 -0.12 18.76
CA GLY A 695 -5.64 -0.98 17.58
C GLY A 695 -5.62 -2.45 17.91
N TYR A 696 -6.12 -3.25 16.98
CA TYR A 696 -6.09 -4.71 17.08
C TYR A 696 -5.86 -5.36 15.72
N GLN A 697 -5.40 -6.59 15.74
CA GLN A 697 -5.42 -7.54 14.64
C GLN A 697 -5.93 -8.88 15.15
N TYR A 698 -6.90 -9.47 14.45
CA TYR A 698 -7.44 -10.77 14.77
C TYR A 698 -7.51 -11.64 13.51
N LEU A 699 -6.82 -12.77 13.56
CA LEU A 699 -6.76 -13.75 12.48
C LEU A 699 -7.36 -15.06 13.00
N VAL A 700 -8.33 -15.60 12.26
CA VAL A 700 -9.08 -16.80 12.63
C VAL A 700 -9.02 -17.81 11.49
N ASP A 701 -9.12 -19.08 11.82
CA ASP A 701 -8.96 -20.20 10.90
C ASP A 701 -7.66 -20.07 10.10
N ARG A 702 -6.54 -20.01 10.83
CA ARG A 702 -5.19 -19.89 10.28
C ARG A 702 -4.66 -21.25 9.88
N SER A 703 -4.02 -21.32 8.73
CA SER A 703 -3.24 -22.48 8.33
C SER A 703 -1.73 -22.17 8.37
N SER A 704 -0.92 -23.23 8.47
CA SER A 704 0.53 -23.14 8.36
C SER A 704 0.98 -22.63 6.98
N TRP A 705 2.24 -22.23 6.84
CA TRP A 705 2.80 -21.83 5.55
C TRP A 705 2.82 -22.98 4.53
N VAL A 706 2.75 -22.66 3.24
CA VAL A 706 2.57 -23.61 2.13
C VAL A 706 3.79 -24.52 1.89
N TRP A 707 4.97 -24.16 2.34
CA TRP A 707 6.20 -24.95 2.08
C TRP A 707 6.48 -26.10 3.07
N GLY A 708 5.49 -26.47 3.88
CA GLY A 708 5.53 -27.70 4.64
C GLY A 708 5.19 -28.90 3.77
N ALA A 709 5.80 -30.06 4.04
CA ALA A 709 5.73 -31.20 3.11
C ALA A 709 4.38 -31.89 3.02
N ASP A 710 3.60 -32.04 4.12
CA ASP A 710 2.38 -32.85 4.13
C ASP A 710 1.29 -32.36 5.08
N GLY A 711 1.47 -31.24 5.74
CA GLY A 711 0.57 -30.89 6.81
C GLY A 711 0.04 -29.46 6.71
N GLN A 712 -1.23 -29.36 6.32
CA GLN A 712 -2.02 -28.20 6.66
C GLN A 712 -2.41 -28.30 8.12
N THR A 713 -1.49 -28.04 9.03
CA THR A 713 -1.87 -27.92 10.44
C THR A 713 -2.44 -26.54 10.70
N ASP A 714 -3.57 -26.53 11.38
CA ASP A 714 -4.19 -25.29 11.82
C ASP A 714 -3.31 -24.64 12.89
N LEU A 715 -2.99 -23.37 12.65
CA LEU A 715 -2.37 -22.53 13.67
C LEU A 715 -3.47 -21.97 14.58
N PRO A 716 -3.17 -21.76 15.88
CA PRO A 716 -4.13 -21.13 16.79
C PRO A 716 -4.48 -19.72 16.30
N ASP A 717 -5.66 -19.23 16.70
CA ASP A 717 -6.08 -17.87 16.44
C ASP A 717 -5.02 -16.88 16.91
N TYR A 718 -4.86 -15.82 16.14
CA TYR A 718 -3.89 -14.77 16.43
C TYR A 718 -4.65 -13.51 16.86
N PHE A 719 -4.45 -13.05 18.08
CA PHE A 719 -5.01 -11.79 18.55
C PHE A 719 -3.92 -10.90 19.13
N ARG A 720 -3.74 -9.73 18.51
CA ARG A 720 -2.81 -8.71 18.96
C ARG A 720 -3.53 -7.40 19.22
N MET A 721 -3.16 -6.74 20.28
CA MET A 721 -3.64 -5.41 20.63
C MET A 721 -2.46 -4.45 20.79
N ASP A 722 -2.57 -3.27 20.19
CA ASP A 722 -1.59 -2.18 20.27
C ASP A 722 -2.28 -0.89 20.73
N GLY A 723 -1.54 0.07 21.27
CA GLY A 723 -2.09 1.36 21.65
C GLY A 723 -1.03 2.45 21.63
N ALA A 724 -1.49 3.72 21.63
CA ALA A 724 -0.59 4.85 21.69
C ALA A 724 -1.15 6.00 22.54
N LEU A 725 -0.24 6.77 23.10
CA LEU A 725 -0.51 8.08 23.70
C LEU A 725 0.35 9.10 22.95
N SER A 726 -0.26 10.19 22.52
CA SER A 726 0.45 11.23 21.78
C SER A 726 0.13 12.62 22.32
N TRP A 727 1.02 13.55 22.03
CA TRP A 727 0.77 14.98 22.18
C TRP A 727 1.42 15.72 21.02
N GLU A 728 0.67 16.61 20.38
CA GLU A 728 1.14 17.38 19.22
C GLU A 728 0.72 18.86 19.34
N ASN A 729 1.63 19.73 18.95
CA ASN A 729 1.36 21.13 18.66
C ASN A 729 1.95 21.51 17.29
N ASP A 730 1.99 22.80 16.95
CA ASP A 730 2.44 23.26 15.63
C ASP A 730 3.88 22.81 15.29
N ASN A 731 4.76 22.68 16.27
CA ASN A 731 6.18 22.38 16.07
C ASN A 731 6.62 20.99 16.61
N PHE A 732 5.98 20.48 17.65
CA PHE A 732 6.42 19.26 18.32
C PHE A 732 5.34 18.19 18.32
N ARG A 733 5.78 16.95 18.11
CA ARG A 733 4.98 15.76 18.36
C ARG A 733 5.77 14.79 19.24
N VAL A 734 5.16 14.34 20.32
CA VAL A 734 5.65 13.26 21.18
C VAL A 734 4.66 12.12 21.14
N SER A 735 5.11 10.88 20.94
CA SER A 735 4.23 9.72 21.02
C SER A 735 4.90 8.56 21.77
N LEU A 736 4.12 7.86 22.57
CA LEU A 736 4.44 6.61 23.23
C LEU A 736 3.55 5.51 22.65
N ASN A 737 4.12 4.62 21.84
CA ASN A 737 3.43 3.47 21.28
C ASN A 737 3.76 2.22 22.10
N LEU A 738 2.72 1.44 22.40
CA LEU A 738 2.77 0.20 23.13
C LEU A 738 2.28 -0.92 22.22
N ASN A 739 3.15 -1.85 21.87
CA ASN A 739 2.84 -2.96 20.98
C ASN A 739 2.61 -4.24 21.80
N ASN A 740 1.71 -5.11 21.31
CA ASN A 740 1.33 -6.37 21.96
C ASN A 740 0.99 -6.16 23.44
N LEU A 741 -0.01 -5.32 23.71
CA LEU A 741 -0.43 -4.91 25.07
C LEU A 741 -0.75 -6.10 25.98
N LEU A 742 -1.27 -7.18 25.40
CA LEU A 742 -1.65 -8.39 26.13
C LEU A 742 -0.45 -9.32 26.41
N ASN A 743 0.71 -9.07 25.77
CA ASN A 743 1.92 -9.88 25.85
C ASN A 743 1.73 -11.34 25.38
N GLU A 744 0.86 -11.53 24.39
CA GLU A 744 0.63 -12.85 23.79
C GLU A 744 1.88 -13.39 23.10
N TYR A 745 2.08 -14.71 23.14
CA TYR A 745 3.11 -15.38 22.34
C TYR A 745 2.58 -15.58 20.93
N LEU A 746 2.92 -14.63 20.04
CA LEU A 746 2.46 -14.60 18.65
C LEU A 746 3.52 -15.18 17.72
N TYR A 747 3.11 -15.94 16.73
CA TYR A 747 4.00 -16.58 15.76
C TYR A 747 3.27 -16.95 14.46
N SER A 748 4.06 -17.22 13.43
CA SER A 748 3.66 -17.92 12.21
C SER A 748 4.61 -19.08 11.97
N GLY A 749 4.18 -20.12 11.27
CA GLY A 749 5.00 -21.31 11.12
C GLY A 749 4.54 -22.26 10.01
N ALA A 750 5.24 -23.37 9.88
CA ALA A 750 4.93 -24.45 8.97
C ALA A 750 5.15 -25.83 9.62
N ASP A 751 4.40 -26.82 9.18
CA ASP A 751 4.54 -28.22 9.58
C ASP A 751 5.15 -29.02 8.44
N TYR A 752 6.18 -29.78 8.73
CA TYR A 752 6.87 -30.68 7.81
C TYR A 752 6.53 -32.17 8.07
N GLY A 753 5.53 -32.43 8.92
CA GLY A 753 5.09 -33.78 9.28
C GLY A 753 6.03 -34.49 10.27
N THR A 754 7.34 -34.26 10.22
CA THR A 754 8.35 -34.83 11.14
C THR A 754 8.89 -33.82 12.13
N TYR A 755 8.65 -32.57 11.94
CA TYR A 755 8.96 -31.45 12.83
C TYR A 755 8.14 -30.22 12.40
N VAL A 756 7.95 -29.31 13.32
CA VAL A 756 7.37 -27.99 13.05
C VAL A 756 8.46 -26.93 13.11
N TYR A 757 8.28 -25.83 12.39
CA TYR A 757 9.08 -24.63 12.61
C TYR A 757 8.23 -23.38 12.65
N TRP A 758 8.71 -22.37 13.38
CA TRP A 758 8.00 -21.08 13.46
C TRP A 758 8.98 -19.92 13.63
N GLN A 759 8.43 -18.71 13.47
CA GLN A 759 9.08 -17.45 13.83
C GLN A 759 8.22 -16.74 14.86
N SER A 760 8.82 -16.45 16.02
CA SER A 760 8.17 -15.73 17.11
C SER A 760 8.11 -14.23 16.83
N GLU A 761 7.04 -13.56 17.28
CA GLU A 761 6.94 -12.10 17.32
C GLU A 761 7.36 -11.55 18.70
N PRO A 762 7.76 -10.25 18.76
CA PRO A 762 8.08 -9.60 20.02
C PRO A 762 6.91 -9.63 21.01
N GLY A 763 7.19 -9.86 22.27
CA GLY A 763 6.26 -9.65 23.37
C GLY A 763 5.90 -8.17 23.52
N ARG A 764 5.29 -7.80 24.66
CA ARG A 764 4.96 -6.40 24.93
C ARG A 764 6.21 -5.54 24.85
N ASN A 765 6.15 -4.49 24.05
CA ASN A 765 7.26 -3.58 23.83
C ASN A 765 6.75 -2.15 23.62
N PHE A 766 7.64 -1.17 23.71
CA PHE A 766 7.29 0.22 23.55
C PHE A 766 8.25 0.97 22.63
N ARG A 767 7.74 2.08 22.06
CA ARG A 767 8.50 3.09 21.32
C ARG A 767 8.09 4.47 21.80
N LEU A 768 9.07 5.32 22.11
CA LEU A 768 8.89 6.73 22.47
C LEU A 768 9.54 7.57 21.37
N SER A 769 8.77 8.42 20.70
CA SER A 769 9.27 9.31 19.66
C SER A 769 9.08 10.79 20.02
N LEU A 770 10.01 11.61 19.57
CA LEU A 770 9.97 13.06 19.59
C LEU A 770 10.30 13.58 18.19
N ASN A 771 9.39 14.32 17.59
CA ASN A 771 9.57 14.96 16.30
C ASN A 771 9.45 16.48 16.44
N TYR A 772 10.27 17.21 15.69
CA TYR A 772 10.26 18.66 15.60
C TYR A 772 10.06 19.10 14.16
N LYS A 773 8.99 19.88 13.93
CA LYS A 773 8.64 20.49 12.63
C LYS A 773 9.06 21.96 12.60
N PHE A 774 9.62 22.42 11.49
CA PHE A 774 10.10 23.80 11.31
C PHE A 774 9.87 24.34 9.91
#